data_dd54611e92f0299fafd862eb93e80820
#
_entry.id   dd54611e92f0299fafd862eb93e80820
#
_cell.length_a   1.000
_cell.length_b   1.000
_cell.length_c   1.000
_cell.angle_alpha   90.00
_cell.angle_beta   90.00
_cell.angle_gamma   90.00
#
_symmetry.space_group_name_H-M   'P 1'
#
loop_
_entity.id
_entity.type
_entity.pdbx_description
1 polymer ?
#
loop_
_entity_poly.entity_id
_entity_poly.type
_entity_poly.pdbx_seq_one_letter_code
_entity_poly.pdbx_strand_id
1 'polypeptide(L)'
;MVSHRKPAKPAFDPRTVKENIVETPLNEEMSKSFLEYAYSVIYARALPDARDGLKPVQRRIIYQMGQMNLNPDRPYMKSARVVGEVMGKLHPHGDSAIYEAMVRLAQPFAMRLPLVDGHGNFGSLDDGPAASRYTEARMAQAALGMNANIGENTVDFTPNYDNKLQEPTVLPAAIPNLLVNGGSGIAVGMATNMATHNLGEVVAAAKHLMHHPDATLEELMRYVPGPDWPSGGVIVGRNGIREAYETGRGALTTRSVTHIENVTARKKAIVVTELPFMVGPERVLERISEGVKNRKLEGISGVIDLTDRHNGTRLVIEIKTGFDPNAVLAQLLKHTPLQDNFTINNVALVNGRPHTMGLKEMLQVWVDHRRVVIRRRSEFRKKKALERLHLVEGLLLAMVDIDEVIQVIRSSDDADAAKTKLIAVFDLDEIQAQYILDLRLRRLTKMSRIELESERDDLKQRIEELDRILASAEALDNVVISEMDEAVATYGTPRRTVLLDEDADGKLVPVVAHGDDGVSASAMAAARAAATVSSAAADVAAAAKAATKAGEDNAAAVALQIDDEPCAVMLSATGLIARTSEDALERWENRSSADKRVRDDQIISIFPTTTRSSYGLITSAGRLIVAHVVELPVVSADGPLHVTGGVHAEELIGMTENTDPIRGERVIAAIAMPTANDSGDHAAEPAPLALGTRNGVIKRWNRESPTTMDSWSIIDLKDDDEVLAAAEARDEDRLVFVSTDSSLLTFDAKNVRPQGRTAGGMAGIRLAEGCSVAAFAVIPANKVAWNYEEGDNGLFSASGAVVLTVAGDSEALPGTENGSAKVTPLEMYPTKGRGTGGVRSQRFLKGQDTLILAFVGTYPVHASTEGGAGVELPKPDMRRDGSGTELSAPIAIVG
;
A
#
# COMPACT_ATOMS: atom_id res chain seq x y z
N MET A 1 18.49 -11.76 -80.66
CA MET A 1 17.27 -11.84 -79.87
C MET A 1 16.64 -10.44 -79.78
N VAL A 2 15.60 -10.21 -80.59
CA VAL A 2 14.90 -8.92 -80.64
C VAL A 2 13.85 -8.93 -79.50
N SER A 3 14.03 -8.04 -78.56
CA SER A 3 13.12 -7.81 -77.43
C SER A 3 11.87 -7.09 -77.91
N HIS A 4 10.72 -7.79 -77.96
CA HIS A 4 9.41 -7.19 -78.16
C HIS A 4 9.03 -6.37 -76.91
N ARG A 5 9.24 -5.08 -76.92
CA ARG A 5 8.59 -4.15 -75.97
C ARG A 5 7.09 -4.16 -76.25
N LYS A 6 6.30 -4.57 -75.23
CA LYS A 6 4.84 -4.39 -75.25
C LYS A 6 4.54 -2.88 -75.38
N PRO A 7 3.57 -2.48 -76.21
CA PRO A 7 3.21 -1.07 -76.33
C PRO A 7 2.73 -0.55 -74.98
N ALA A 8 3.25 0.65 -74.62
CA ALA A 8 2.81 1.35 -73.42
C ALA A 8 1.27 1.58 -73.49
N LYS A 9 0.53 1.28 -72.45
CA LYS A 9 -0.87 1.68 -72.37
C LYS A 9 -0.99 3.18 -72.60
N PRO A 10 -1.94 3.66 -73.39
CA PRO A 10 -2.10 5.10 -73.63
C PRO A 10 -2.28 5.80 -72.25
N ALA A 11 -1.60 6.94 -72.11
CA ALA A 11 -1.72 7.76 -70.93
C ALA A 11 -3.21 8.15 -70.77
N PHE A 12 -3.73 8.01 -69.56
CA PHE A 12 -5.10 8.41 -69.21
C PHE A 12 -5.23 9.91 -69.48
N ASP A 13 -6.08 10.27 -70.46
CA ASP A 13 -6.41 11.68 -70.70
C ASP A 13 -7.69 12.04 -69.95
N PRO A 14 -7.61 12.86 -68.87
CA PRO A 14 -8.79 13.22 -68.09
C PRO A 14 -9.88 13.92 -68.90
N ARG A 15 -9.55 14.53 -70.05
CA ARG A 15 -10.47 15.25 -70.91
C ARG A 15 -11.38 14.30 -71.72
N THR A 16 -11.07 12.99 -71.80
CA THR A 16 -11.85 12.00 -72.50
C THR A 16 -12.89 11.30 -71.62
N VAL A 17 -12.91 11.59 -70.39
CA VAL A 17 -13.88 11.03 -69.43
C VAL A 17 -15.18 11.80 -69.56
N LYS A 18 -16.24 11.13 -69.87
CA LYS A 18 -17.57 11.72 -69.85
C LYS A 18 -17.99 11.85 -68.34
N GLU A 19 -17.85 13.05 -67.84
CA GLU A 19 -18.23 13.38 -66.49
C GLU A 19 -19.76 13.25 -66.34
N ASN A 20 -20.23 12.56 -65.38
CA ASN A 20 -21.60 12.49 -64.94
C ASN A 20 -21.73 13.29 -63.60
N ILE A 21 -21.90 14.60 -63.76
CA ILE A 21 -22.08 15.49 -62.60
C ILE A 21 -23.51 15.42 -62.12
N VAL A 22 -23.69 14.93 -60.89
CA VAL A 22 -24.96 14.89 -60.21
C VAL A 22 -24.93 15.95 -59.14
N GLU A 23 -25.79 16.94 -59.19
CA GLU A 23 -25.95 17.92 -58.15
C GLU A 23 -26.69 17.29 -56.97
N THR A 24 -26.02 17.24 -55.83
CA THR A 24 -26.61 16.74 -54.57
C THR A 24 -26.61 17.89 -53.55
N PRO A 25 -27.77 18.16 -52.90
CA PRO A 25 -27.84 19.17 -51.84
C PRO A 25 -26.88 18.79 -50.69
N LEU A 26 -26.09 19.74 -50.24
CA LEU A 26 -25.07 19.53 -49.18
C LEU A 26 -25.69 18.92 -47.93
N ASN A 27 -26.87 19.31 -47.55
CA ASN A 27 -27.60 18.81 -46.37
C ASN A 27 -27.90 17.29 -46.50
N GLU A 28 -28.31 16.83 -47.69
CA GLU A 28 -28.64 15.42 -47.94
C GLU A 28 -27.37 14.59 -47.91
N GLU A 29 -26.30 15.04 -48.59
CA GLU A 29 -25.02 14.33 -48.59
C GLU A 29 -24.43 14.25 -47.19
N MET A 30 -24.39 15.38 -46.46
CA MET A 30 -23.89 15.41 -45.07
C MET A 30 -24.71 14.50 -44.17
N SER A 31 -26.05 14.54 -44.27
CA SER A 31 -26.90 13.67 -43.45
C SER A 31 -26.70 12.21 -43.75
N LYS A 32 -26.61 11.82 -45.03
CA LYS A 32 -26.38 10.43 -45.46
C LYS A 32 -25.00 9.94 -45.04
N SER A 33 -23.96 10.67 -45.38
CA SER A 33 -22.57 10.32 -45.03
C SER A 33 -22.35 10.26 -43.53
N PHE A 34 -22.96 11.18 -42.75
CA PHE A 34 -22.90 11.15 -41.29
C PHE A 34 -23.63 9.93 -40.71
N LEU A 35 -24.79 9.57 -41.26
CA LEU A 35 -25.54 8.40 -40.82
C LEU A 35 -24.75 7.10 -41.13
N GLU A 36 -24.16 6.96 -42.31
CA GLU A 36 -23.30 5.84 -42.65
C GLU A 36 -22.07 5.73 -41.78
N TYR A 37 -21.41 6.88 -41.50
CA TYR A 37 -20.30 6.94 -40.54
C TYR A 37 -20.72 6.56 -39.12
N ALA A 38 -21.82 7.12 -38.63
CA ALA A 38 -22.37 6.80 -37.31
C ALA A 38 -22.68 5.31 -37.19
N TYR A 39 -23.32 4.73 -38.21
CA TYR A 39 -23.59 3.30 -38.26
C TYR A 39 -22.29 2.49 -38.19
N SER A 40 -21.31 2.79 -39.01
CA SER A 40 -20.01 2.10 -39.02
C SER A 40 -19.30 2.20 -37.64
N VAL A 41 -19.30 3.37 -37.01
CA VAL A 41 -18.64 3.55 -35.71
C VAL A 41 -19.38 2.78 -34.60
N ILE A 42 -20.70 2.74 -34.63
CA ILE A 42 -21.49 2.02 -33.60
C ILE A 42 -21.28 0.50 -33.74
N TYR A 43 -21.46 -0.05 -34.96
CA TYR A 43 -21.52 -1.50 -35.17
C TYR A 43 -20.15 -2.15 -35.40
N ALA A 44 -19.21 -1.44 -36.02
CA ALA A 44 -17.95 -2.01 -36.47
C ALA A 44 -16.71 -1.49 -35.76
N ARG A 45 -16.85 -0.61 -34.74
CA ARG A 45 -15.68 0.00 -34.08
C ARG A 45 -15.78 0.12 -32.57
N ALA A 46 -16.79 0.85 -32.04
CA ALA A 46 -16.75 1.37 -30.68
C ALA A 46 -17.39 0.45 -29.64
N LEU A 47 -18.48 -0.22 -29.98
CA LEU A 47 -19.24 -1.03 -29.04
C LEU A 47 -18.83 -2.51 -29.10
N PRO A 48 -18.73 -3.19 -27.92
CA PRO A 48 -18.55 -4.63 -27.87
C PRO A 48 -19.86 -5.38 -28.15
N ASP A 49 -19.76 -6.61 -28.65
CA ASP A 49 -20.90 -7.55 -28.68
C ASP A 49 -21.14 -8.10 -27.26
N ALA A 50 -22.39 -8.15 -26.85
CA ALA A 50 -22.76 -8.57 -25.48
C ALA A 50 -22.42 -10.04 -25.19
N ARG A 51 -22.32 -10.88 -26.20
CA ARG A 51 -22.08 -12.33 -26.10
C ARG A 51 -20.63 -12.65 -25.79
N ASP A 52 -19.67 -11.98 -26.41
CA ASP A 52 -18.23 -12.23 -26.20
C ASP A 52 -17.47 -11.05 -25.56
N GLY A 53 -18.12 -9.90 -25.38
CA GLY A 53 -17.52 -8.73 -24.75
C GLY A 53 -16.40 -8.07 -25.54
N LEU A 54 -16.27 -8.36 -26.84
CA LEU A 54 -15.18 -7.89 -27.68
C LEU A 54 -15.65 -6.90 -28.74
N LYS A 55 -14.84 -5.88 -28.98
CA LYS A 55 -14.93 -5.04 -30.16
C LYS A 55 -14.43 -5.80 -31.38
N PRO A 56 -14.83 -5.43 -32.61
CA PRO A 56 -14.40 -6.12 -33.83
C PRO A 56 -12.88 -6.28 -33.95
N VAL A 57 -12.09 -5.23 -33.67
CA VAL A 57 -10.64 -5.31 -33.73
C VAL A 57 -10.06 -6.29 -32.70
N GLN A 58 -10.59 -6.33 -31.49
CA GLN A 58 -10.15 -7.24 -30.43
C GLN A 58 -10.47 -8.69 -30.78
N ARG A 59 -11.68 -8.95 -31.29
CA ARG A 59 -12.12 -10.27 -31.76
C ARG A 59 -11.22 -10.79 -32.88
N ARG A 60 -10.90 -9.94 -33.86
CA ARG A 60 -9.99 -10.27 -34.98
C ARG A 60 -8.56 -10.55 -34.49
N ILE A 61 -8.06 -9.83 -33.49
CA ILE A 61 -6.74 -10.09 -32.90
C ILE A 61 -6.72 -11.49 -32.27
N ILE A 62 -7.66 -11.79 -31.36
CA ILE A 62 -7.70 -13.07 -30.65
C ILE A 62 -7.93 -14.23 -31.60
N TYR A 63 -8.84 -14.08 -32.57
CA TYR A 63 -9.08 -15.08 -33.60
C TYR A 63 -7.82 -15.34 -34.46
N GLN A 64 -7.16 -14.28 -34.95
CA GLN A 64 -5.96 -14.43 -35.79
C GLN A 64 -4.79 -15.03 -35.01
N MET A 65 -4.60 -14.69 -33.74
CA MET A 65 -3.59 -15.33 -32.91
C MET A 65 -3.85 -16.84 -32.76
N GLY A 66 -5.11 -17.24 -32.63
CA GLY A 66 -5.51 -18.65 -32.67
C GLY A 66 -5.17 -19.34 -34.00
N GLN A 67 -5.46 -18.68 -35.12
CA GLN A 67 -5.13 -19.19 -36.47
C GLN A 67 -3.60 -19.31 -36.67
N MET A 68 -2.82 -18.46 -36.07
CA MET A 68 -1.36 -18.51 -36.06
C MET A 68 -0.80 -19.55 -35.08
N ASN A 69 -1.65 -20.25 -34.33
CA ASN A 69 -1.30 -21.24 -33.31
C ASN A 69 -0.37 -20.66 -32.21
N LEU A 70 -0.61 -19.39 -31.81
CA LEU A 70 0.15 -18.67 -30.76
C LEU A 70 -0.42 -18.97 -29.38
N ASN A 71 -0.47 -20.27 -29.04
CA ASN A 71 -0.96 -20.75 -27.75
C ASN A 71 0.04 -20.42 -26.63
N PRO A 72 -0.38 -20.42 -25.34
CA PRO A 72 0.47 -20.12 -24.21
C PRO A 72 1.70 -21.03 -24.04
N ASP A 73 1.65 -22.25 -24.58
CA ASP A 73 2.75 -23.23 -24.59
C ASP A 73 3.77 -23.00 -25.72
N ARG A 74 3.48 -22.06 -26.63
CA ARG A 74 4.34 -21.76 -27.78
C ARG A 74 5.24 -20.55 -27.52
N PRO A 75 6.37 -20.45 -28.25
CA PRO A 75 7.21 -19.26 -28.20
C PRO A 75 6.46 -17.98 -28.56
N TYR A 76 6.88 -16.87 -27.95
CA TYR A 76 6.38 -15.53 -28.32
C TYR A 76 6.71 -15.19 -29.79
N MET A 77 5.87 -14.36 -30.38
CA MET A 77 6.06 -13.83 -31.72
C MET A 77 6.10 -12.31 -31.71
N LYS A 78 6.90 -11.67 -32.55
CA LYS A 78 6.95 -10.21 -32.69
C LYS A 78 5.55 -9.63 -32.88
N SER A 79 5.20 -8.65 -32.07
CA SER A 79 3.88 -7.99 -32.13
C SER A 79 3.60 -7.41 -33.50
N ALA A 80 4.61 -6.83 -34.17
CA ALA A 80 4.47 -6.33 -35.53
C ALA A 80 4.01 -7.39 -36.53
N ARG A 81 4.37 -8.68 -36.37
CA ARG A 81 3.90 -9.75 -37.24
C ARG A 81 2.43 -10.07 -36.98
N VAL A 82 2.02 -10.14 -35.73
CA VAL A 82 0.60 -10.35 -35.36
C VAL A 82 -0.25 -9.22 -35.94
N VAL A 83 0.17 -7.96 -35.74
CA VAL A 83 -0.51 -6.78 -36.28
C VAL A 83 -0.60 -6.83 -37.80
N GLY A 84 0.49 -7.20 -38.48
CA GLY A 84 0.50 -7.34 -39.95
C GLY A 84 -0.46 -8.40 -40.49
N GLU A 85 -0.55 -9.55 -39.83
CA GLU A 85 -1.46 -10.62 -40.17
C GLU A 85 -2.95 -10.21 -39.96
N VAL A 86 -3.25 -9.53 -38.88
CA VAL A 86 -4.60 -9.00 -38.61
C VAL A 86 -4.98 -7.95 -39.63
N MET A 87 -4.06 -6.98 -39.89
CA MET A 87 -4.31 -5.92 -40.86
C MET A 87 -4.51 -6.45 -42.27
N GLY A 88 -3.66 -7.37 -42.71
CA GLY A 88 -3.70 -7.88 -44.07
C GLY A 88 -4.86 -8.85 -44.37
N LYS A 89 -5.39 -9.51 -43.33
CA LYS A 89 -6.42 -10.56 -43.53
C LYS A 89 -7.83 -10.15 -43.06
N LEU A 90 -7.95 -9.38 -42.00
CA LEU A 90 -9.23 -9.21 -41.31
C LEU A 90 -9.61 -7.75 -41.03
N HIS A 91 -8.64 -6.87 -40.72
CA HIS A 91 -8.93 -5.53 -40.24
C HIS A 91 -8.14 -4.45 -41.02
N PRO A 92 -8.73 -3.90 -42.13
CA PRO A 92 -8.04 -3.00 -43.07
C PRO A 92 -7.94 -1.58 -42.51
N HIS A 93 -7.29 -1.42 -41.37
CA HIS A 93 -7.07 -0.14 -40.66
C HIS A 93 -5.59 0.03 -40.26
N GLY A 94 -5.23 1.19 -39.74
CA GLY A 94 -3.84 1.50 -39.35
C GLY A 94 -3.25 0.51 -38.35
N ASP A 95 -2.00 0.15 -38.59
CA ASP A 95 -1.24 -0.78 -37.74
C ASP A 95 -1.12 -0.30 -36.28
N SER A 96 -0.99 1.01 -36.06
CA SER A 96 -0.95 1.60 -34.71
C SER A 96 -2.23 1.32 -33.92
N ALA A 97 -3.42 1.47 -34.55
CA ALA A 97 -4.69 1.20 -33.87
C ALA A 97 -4.86 -0.28 -33.50
N ILE A 98 -4.40 -1.20 -34.34
CA ILE A 98 -4.42 -2.63 -34.09
C ILE A 98 -3.43 -2.97 -32.96
N TYR A 99 -2.24 -2.38 -32.99
CA TYR A 99 -1.23 -2.59 -31.94
C TYR A 99 -1.70 -2.07 -30.58
N GLU A 100 -2.24 -0.87 -30.50
CA GLU A 100 -2.79 -0.30 -29.26
C GLU A 100 -3.94 -1.15 -28.68
N ALA A 101 -4.81 -1.69 -29.54
CA ALA A 101 -5.85 -2.61 -29.10
C ALA A 101 -5.26 -3.92 -28.54
N MET A 102 -4.22 -4.47 -29.18
CA MET A 102 -3.50 -5.66 -28.69
C MET A 102 -2.78 -5.37 -27.36
N VAL A 103 -2.12 -4.21 -27.23
CA VAL A 103 -1.46 -3.77 -26.02
C VAL A 103 -2.45 -3.72 -24.85
N ARG A 104 -3.63 -3.13 -25.06
CA ARG A 104 -4.65 -3.05 -24.01
C ARG A 104 -5.13 -4.43 -23.56
N LEU A 105 -5.22 -5.42 -24.45
CA LEU A 105 -5.57 -6.80 -24.11
C LEU A 105 -4.47 -7.51 -23.27
N ALA A 106 -3.25 -6.99 -23.25
CA ALA A 106 -2.12 -7.53 -22.50
C ALA A 106 -1.86 -6.80 -21.16
N GLN A 107 -2.44 -5.62 -20.93
CA GLN A 107 -2.15 -4.80 -19.76
C GLN A 107 -2.89 -5.30 -18.51
N PRO A 108 -2.17 -5.76 -17.45
CA PRO A 108 -2.78 -6.30 -16.24
C PRO A 108 -3.45 -5.24 -15.36
N PHE A 109 -3.14 -3.95 -15.58
CA PHE A 109 -3.80 -2.82 -14.91
C PHE A 109 -5.06 -2.35 -15.62
N ALA A 110 -5.27 -2.73 -16.91
CA ALA A 110 -6.46 -2.39 -17.70
C ALA A 110 -7.47 -3.54 -17.77
N MET A 111 -6.99 -4.80 -17.74
CA MET A 111 -7.79 -6.00 -17.87
C MET A 111 -7.78 -6.79 -16.55
N ARG A 112 -8.96 -7.14 -16.04
CA ARG A 112 -9.06 -8.01 -14.86
C ARG A 112 -8.54 -9.42 -15.13
N LEU A 113 -8.72 -9.87 -16.39
CA LEU A 113 -8.25 -11.12 -16.90
C LEU A 113 -7.65 -10.90 -18.32
N PRO A 114 -6.34 -10.62 -18.45
CA PRO A 114 -5.70 -10.37 -19.73
C PRO A 114 -5.90 -11.50 -20.73
N LEU A 115 -6.11 -11.14 -22.01
CA LEU A 115 -6.30 -12.10 -23.12
C LEU A 115 -5.03 -12.27 -23.97
N VAL A 116 -4.08 -11.34 -23.85
CA VAL A 116 -2.77 -11.42 -24.52
C VAL A 116 -1.69 -11.53 -23.46
N ASP A 117 -0.74 -12.44 -23.67
CA ASP A 117 0.49 -12.56 -22.90
C ASP A 117 1.60 -11.83 -23.67
N GLY A 118 2.06 -10.71 -23.10
CA GLY A 118 3.04 -9.82 -23.71
C GLY A 118 4.43 -9.98 -23.12
N HIS A 119 5.45 -9.99 -23.98
CA HIS A 119 6.86 -9.96 -23.57
C HIS A 119 7.51 -8.66 -24.05
N GLY A 120 8.12 -7.93 -23.12
CA GLY A 120 8.70 -6.60 -23.34
C GLY A 120 7.91 -5.49 -22.63
N ASN A 121 8.07 -4.25 -23.09
CA ASN A 121 7.39 -3.09 -22.51
C ASN A 121 6.03 -2.86 -23.21
N PHE A 122 4.95 -3.21 -22.53
CA PHE A 122 3.57 -2.95 -22.93
C PHE A 122 2.97 -1.70 -22.29
N GLY A 123 3.82 -0.81 -21.75
CA GLY A 123 3.42 0.43 -21.13
C GLY A 123 3.04 0.28 -19.64
N SER A 124 2.78 1.41 -19.03
CA SER A 124 2.23 1.58 -17.69
C SER A 124 0.97 2.44 -17.75
N LEU A 125 0.48 2.91 -16.62
CA LEU A 125 -0.64 3.88 -16.57
C LEU A 125 -0.21 5.27 -17.05
N ASP A 126 1.07 5.60 -16.91
CA ASP A 126 1.63 6.91 -17.25
C ASP A 126 2.43 6.88 -18.56
N ASP A 127 3.12 5.75 -18.86
CA ASP A 127 3.96 5.61 -20.02
C ASP A 127 3.35 4.74 -21.10
N GLY A 128 3.50 5.12 -22.36
CA GLY A 128 3.11 4.34 -23.52
C GLY A 128 3.96 3.07 -23.73
N PRO A 129 3.48 2.10 -24.53
CA PRO A 129 4.21 0.89 -24.84
C PRO A 129 5.39 1.17 -25.79
N ALA A 130 6.36 0.29 -25.81
CA ALA A 130 7.40 0.27 -26.82
C ALA A 130 6.80 -0.05 -28.21
N ALA A 131 7.45 0.36 -29.28
CA ALA A 131 6.98 0.09 -30.64
C ALA A 131 6.86 -1.42 -30.92
N SER A 132 5.88 -1.81 -31.74
CA SER A 132 5.50 -3.21 -32.03
C SER A 132 6.64 -4.10 -32.53
N ARG A 133 7.69 -3.51 -33.10
CA ARG A 133 8.90 -4.23 -33.54
C ARG A 133 9.79 -4.71 -32.39
N TYR A 134 9.65 -4.13 -31.20
CA TYR A 134 10.43 -4.52 -30.01
C TYR A 134 9.69 -5.50 -29.09
N THR A 135 8.36 -5.41 -29.04
CA THR A 135 7.54 -6.27 -28.18
C THR A 135 7.21 -7.59 -28.88
N GLU A 136 6.89 -8.60 -28.08
CA GLU A 136 6.45 -9.91 -28.50
C GLU A 136 5.16 -10.30 -27.80
N ALA A 137 4.33 -11.12 -28.43
CA ALA A 137 3.04 -11.50 -27.90
C ALA A 137 2.69 -12.94 -28.24
N ARG A 138 1.83 -13.55 -27.41
CA ARG A 138 1.11 -14.78 -27.62
C ARG A 138 -0.24 -14.71 -26.92
N MET A 139 -1.13 -15.66 -27.11
CA MET A 139 -2.39 -15.71 -26.36
C MET A 139 -2.10 -15.96 -24.87
N ALA A 140 -2.83 -15.29 -23.98
CA ALA A 140 -2.89 -15.67 -22.58
C ALA A 140 -3.79 -16.90 -22.40
N GLN A 141 -3.70 -17.57 -21.25
CA GLN A 141 -4.52 -18.74 -20.94
C GLN A 141 -6.02 -18.48 -21.11
N ALA A 142 -6.51 -17.31 -20.69
CA ALA A 142 -7.91 -16.94 -20.81
C ALA A 142 -8.39 -16.82 -22.26
N ALA A 143 -7.52 -16.46 -23.20
CA ALA A 143 -7.86 -16.38 -24.62
C ALA A 143 -8.18 -17.75 -25.24
N LEU A 144 -7.64 -18.84 -24.68
CA LEU A 144 -8.02 -20.20 -25.09
C LEU A 144 -9.51 -20.45 -24.83
N GLY A 145 -10.01 -20.00 -23.67
CA GLY A 145 -11.44 -20.08 -23.36
C GLY A 145 -12.31 -19.25 -24.31
N MET A 146 -11.81 -18.12 -24.80
CA MET A 146 -12.54 -17.29 -25.75
C MET A 146 -12.68 -17.98 -27.13
N ASN A 147 -11.64 -18.69 -27.61
CA ASN A 147 -11.59 -19.38 -28.90
C ASN A 147 -11.99 -20.86 -28.82
N ALA A 148 -12.41 -21.35 -27.67
CA ALA A 148 -12.65 -22.79 -27.47
C ALA A 148 -13.63 -23.35 -28.46
N ASN A 149 -13.22 -24.41 -29.17
CA ASN A 149 -14.03 -25.15 -30.14
C ASN A 149 -14.58 -24.33 -31.34
N ILE A 150 -13.91 -23.22 -31.70
CA ILE A 150 -14.35 -22.35 -32.81
C ILE A 150 -14.43 -23.08 -34.15
N GLY A 151 -13.65 -24.15 -34.37
CA GLY A 151 -13.69 -25.01 -35.56
C GLY A 151 -14.82 -26.03 -35.58
N GLU A 152 -15.68 -26.09 -34.55
CA GLU A 152 -16.76 -27.08 -34.40
C GLU A 152 -18.15 -26.49 -34.69
N ASN A 153 -18.22 -25.55 -35.63
CA ASN A 153 -19.48 -24.87 -36.03
C ASN A 153 -20.23 -24.18 -34.87
N THR A 154 -19.51 -23.74 -33.88
CA THR A 154 -20.07 -23.14 -32.63
C THR A 154 -20.65 -21.75 -32.85
N VAL A 155 -20.13 -21.01 -33.82
CA VAL A 155 -20.50 -19.63 -34.15
C VAL A 155 -20.62 -19.44 -35.66
N ASP A 156 -21.26 -18.36 -36.10
CA ASP A 156 -21.37 -18.03 -37.51
C ASP A 156 -20.13 -17.30 -38.00
N PHE A 157 -19.82 -17.50 -39.28
CA PHE A 157 -18.74 -16.85 -39.98
C PHE A 157 -19.31 -16.00 -41.12
N THR A 158 -18.64 -14.85 -41.35
CA THR A 158 -18.95 -13.94 -42.46
C THR A 158 -17.69 -13.71 -43.28
N PRO A 159 -17.84 -13.37 -44.59
CA PRO A 159 -16.71 -12.99 -45.40
C PRO A 159 -15.98 -11.78 -44.79
N ASN A 160 -14.65 -11.80 -44.92
CA ASN A 160 -13.82 -10.65 -44.55
C ASN A 160 -13.99 -9.49 -45.58
N TYR A 161 -13.28 -8.36 -45.36
CA TYR A 161 -13.41 -7.16 -46.19
C TYR A 161 -13.15 -7.33 -47.67
N ASP A 162 -12.36 -8.32 -48.12
CA ASP A 162 -12.05 -8.60 -49.51
C ASP A 162 -12.72 -9.88 -50.05
N ASN A 163 -13.62 -10.50 -49.27
CA ASN A 163 -14.36 -11.73 -49.61
C ASN A 163 -13.49 -12.96 -49.87
N LYS A 164 -12.21 -12.99 -49.44
CA LYS A 164 -11.33 -14.14 -49.68
C LYS A 164 -11.23 -15.08 -48.47
N LEU A 165 -11.48 -14.59 -47.31
CA LEU A 165 -11.41 -15.33 -46.04
C LEU A 165 -12.72 -15.19 -45.27
N GLN A 166 -12.91 -16.07 -44.28
CA GLN A 166 -14.04 -16.00 -43.39
C GLN A 166 -13.55 -15.56 -41.99
N GLU A 167 -14.34 -14.70 -41.35
CA GLU A 167 -14.09 -14.27 -39.97
C GLU A 167 -15.30 -14.57 -39.07
N PRO A 168 -15.11 -14.89 -37.79
CA PRO A 168 -16.23 -15.17 -36.89
C PRO A 168 -16.99 -13.88 -36.56
N THR A 169 -18.33 -13.97 -36.56
CA THR A 169 -19.19 -12.85 -36.13
C THR A 169 -19.08 -12.57 -34.62
N VAL A 170 -18.81 -13.62 -33.84
CA VAL A 170 -18.64 -13.62 -32.39
C VAL A 170 -17.75 -14.79 -31.99
N LEU A 171 -17.04 -14.74 -30.87
CA LEU A 171 -16.30 -15.89 -30.36
C LEU A 171 -17.19 -16.80 -29.50
N PRO A 172 -16.84 -18.08 -29.32
CA PRO A 172 -17.56 -19.02 -28.44
C PRO A 172 -17.59 -18.57 -26.97
N ALA A 173 -16.59 -17.82 -26.48
CA ALA A 173 -16.54 -17.12 -25.21
C ALA A 173 -16.96 -17.97 -23.99
N ALA A 174 -16.15 -18.98 -23.64
CA ALA A 174 -16.37 -19.77 -22.41
C ALA A 174 -16.25 -18.94 -21.12
N ILE A 175 -15.78 -17.71 -21.21
CA ILE A 175 -15.64 -16.75 -20.13
C ILE A 175 -16.61 -15.59 -20.36
N PRO A 176 -17.30 -15.08 -19.32
CA PRO A 176 -18.20 -13.92 -19.40
C PRO A 176 -17.39 -12.60 -19.52
N ASN A 177 -16.66 -12.48 -20.62
CA ASN A 177 -15.64 -11.46 -20.83
C ASN A 177 -16.18 -10.02 -20.73
N LEU A 178 -17.43 -9.77 -21.15
CA LEU A 178 -18.06 -8.46 -21.03
C LEU A 178 -18.11 -7.98 -19.59
N LEU A 179 -18.49 -8.85 -18.66
CA LEU A 179 -18.57 -8.53 -17.23
C LEU A 179 -17.18 -8.58 -16.57
N VAL A 180 -16.36 -9.58 -16.88
CA VAL A 180 -15.05 -9.77 -16.24
C VAL A 180 -14.09 -8.64 -16.57
N ASN A 181 -13.93 -8.30 -17.85
CA ASN A 181 -12.98 -7.31 -18.31
C ASN A 181 -13.60 -5.92 -18.56
N GLY A 182 -14.92 -5.85 -18.63
CA GLY A 182 -15.59 -4.59 -18.97
C GLY A 182 -15.18 -4.04 -20.32
N GLY A 183 -15.22 -2.74 -20.46
CA GLY A 183 -14.78 -2.07 -21.68
C GLY A 183 -15.23 -0.62 -21.74
N SER A 184 -14.51 0.19 -22.49
CA SER A 184 -14.88 1.59 -22.74
C SER A 184 -14.84 1.88 -24.25
N GLY A 185 -15.75 2.71 -24.73
CA GLY A 185 -15.80 3.08 -26.15
C GLY A 185 -16.64 4.30 -26.38
N ILE A 186 -16.22 5.15 -27.32
CA ILE A 186 -16.93 6.38 -27.69
C ILE A 186 -17.44 6.18 -29.10
N ALA A 187 -18.75 6.09 -29.26
CA ALA A 187 -19.43 6.04 -30.55
C ALA A 187 -20.08 7.37 -30.88
N VAL A 188 -20.80 7.44 -32.00
CA VAL A 188 -21.56 8.60 -32.37
C VAL A 188 -22.90 8.61 -31.62
N GLY A 189 -23.16 9.62 -30.82
CA GLY A 189 -24.37 9.76 -30.05
C GLY A 189 -24.49 8.89 -28.79
N MET A 190 -23.49 8.01 -28.52
CA MET A 190 -23.46 7.15 -27.33
C MET A 190 -22.03 6.77 -26.94
N ALA A 191 -21.86 6.39 -25.69
CA ALA A 191 -20.62 5.87 -25.18
C ALA A 191 -20.87 4.65 -24.30
N THR A 192 -19.92 3.75 -24.20
CA THR A 192 -19.93 2.66 -23.23
C THR A 192 -18.76 2.79 -22.26
N ASN A 193 -19.01 2.50 -21.00
CA ASN A 193 -17.99 2.45 -19.95
C ASN A 193 -18.42 1.41 -18.91
N MET A 194 -17.87 0.21 -19.01
CA MET A 194 -18.26 -0.94 -18.20
C MET A 194 -17.20 -1.26 -17.19
N ALA A 195 -17.59 -1.50 -15.96
CA ALA A 195 -16.73 -1.93 -14.88
C ALA A 195 -16.28 -3.39 -15.06
N THR A 196 -15.12 -3.71 -14.48
CA THR A 196 -14.58 -5.07 -14.40
C THR A 196 -15.14 -5.81 -13.18
N HIS A 197 -15.22 -7.16 -13.25
CA HIS A 197 -15.76 -7.98 -12.17
C HIS A 197 -14.92 -9.25 -11.95
N ASN A 198 -15.10 -9.88 -10.80
CA ASN A 198 -14.47 -11.14 -10.47
C ASN A 198 -15.11 -12.29 -11.25
N LEU A 199 -14.30 -13.16 -11.88
CA LEU A 199 -14.79 -14.29 -12.69
C LEU A 199 -15.61 -15.28 -11.85
N GLY A 200 -15.12 -15.65 -10.66
CA GLY A 200 -15.81 -16.61 -9.78
C GLY A 200 -17.18 -16.09 -9.35
N GLU A 201 -17.28 -14.82 -8.99
CA GLU A 201 -18.53 -14.17 -8.58
C GLU A 201 -19.55 -14.12 -9.74
N VAL A 202 -19.08 -13.70 -10.94
CA VAL A 202 -19.96 -13.62 -12.12
C VAL A 202 -20.47 -14.99 -12.52
N VAL A 203 -19.63 -16.03 -12.48
CA VAL A 203 -20.03 -17.41 -12.77
C VAL A 203 -21.00 -17.94 -11.71
N ALA A 204 -20.77 -17.66 -10.42
CA ALA A 204 -21.68 -18.04 -9.36
C ALA A 204 -23.07 -17.41 -9.55
N ALA A 205 -23.13 -16.12 -9.89
CA ALA A 205 -24.39 -15.45 -10.23
C ALA A 205 -25.07 -16.02 -11.48
N ALA A 206 -24.29 -16.35 -12.52
CA ALA A 206 -24.83 -16.98 -13.74
C ALA A 206 -25.44 -18.35 -13.45
N LYS A 207 -24.78 -19.19 -12.65
CA LYS A 207 -25.30 -20.50 -12.20
C LYS A 207 -26.57 -20.33 -11.38
N HIS A 208 -26.61 -19.36 -10.46
CA HIS A 208 -27.82 -19.06 -9.70
C HIS A 208 -28.98 -18.66 -10.61
N LEU A 209 -28.73 -17.79 -11.60
CA LEU A 209 -29.72 -17.36 -12.59
C LEU A 209 -30.22 -18.51 -13.46
N MET A 210 -29.37 -19.49 -13.82
CA MET A 210 -29.75 -20.67 -14.57
C MET A 210 -30.71 -21.57 -13.79
N HIS A 211 -30.50 -21.73 -12.48
CA HIS A 211 -31.37 -22.50 -11.60
C HIS A 211 -32.63 -21.72 -11.19
N HIS A 212 -32.55 -20.40 -11.12
CA HIS A 212 -33.61 -19.50 -10.69
C HIS A 212 -33.81 -18.37 -11.71
N PRO A 213 -34.50 -18.62 -12.85
CA PRO A 213 -34.68 -17.61 -13.93
C PRO A 213 -35.35 -16.32 -13.45
N ASP A 214 -36.19 -16.41 -12.40
CA ASP A 214 -36.89 -15.28 -11.79
C ASP A 214 -36.08 -14.57 -10.68
N ALA A 215 -34.80 -14.95 -10.48
CA ALA A 215 -33.94 -14.34 -9.47
C ALA A 215 -33.99 -12.81 -9.52
N THR A 216 -34.12 -12.21 -8.35
CA THR A 216 -34.13 -10.75 -8.19
C THR A 216 -32.72 -10.17 -8.28
N LEU A 217 -32.62 -8.85 -8.47
CA LEU A 217 -31.33 -8.17 -8.45
C LEU A 217 -30.60 -8.36 -7.10
N GLU A 218 -31.32 -8.29 -5.98
CA GLU A 218 -30.75 -8.48 -4.66
C GLU A 218 -30.14 -9.87 -4.48
N GLU A 219 -30.77 -10.90 -5.00
CA GLU A 219 -30.23 -12.26 -4.96
C GLU A 219 -28.95 -12.36 -5.79
N LEU A 220 -28.91 -11.78 -6.98
CA LEU A 220 -27.71 -11.75 -7.83
C LEU A 220 -26.59 -10.94 -7.20
N MET A 221 -26.89 -9.82 -6.52
CA MET A 221 -25.93 -8.99 -5.82
C MET A 221 -25.32 -9.64 -4.58
N ARG A 222 -25.87 -10.77 -4.09
CA ARG A 222 -25.20 -11.59 -3.06
C ARG A 222 -23.99 -12.31 -3.64
N TYR A 223 -24.02 -12.68 -4.92
CA TYR A 223 -22.92 -13.35 -5.61
C TYR A 223 -21.95 -12.35 -6.26
N VAL A 224 -22.47 -11.25 -6.85
CA VAL A 224 -21.69 -10.16 -7.45
C VAL A 224 -21.96 -8.88 -6.66
N PRO A 225 -21.31 -8.66 -5.51
CA PRO A 225 -21.63 -7.53 -4.65
C PRO A 225 -21.21 -6.17 -5.25
N GLY A 226 -20.32 -6.18 -6.24
CA GLY A 226 -19.83 -5.00 -6.92
C GLY A 226 -18.65 -5.27 -7.86
N PRO A 227 -18.18 -4.26 -8.58
CA PRO A 227 -16.99 -4.34 -9.43
C PRO A 227 -15.74 -4.83 -8.70
N ASP A 228 -14.81 -5.38 -9.48
CA ASP A 228 -13.50 -5.84 -9.01
C ASP A 228 -12.41 -5.32 -9.96
N TRP A 229 -11.71 -4.27 -9.51
CA TRP A 229 -10.73 -3.58 -10.35
C TRP A 229 -9.43 -4.37 -10.47
N PRO A 230 -8.75 -4.32 -11.62
CA PRO A 230 -7.41 -4.88 -11.79
C PRO A 230 -6.39 -4.32 -10.79
N SER A 231 -6.50 -3.03 -10.46
CA SER A 231 -5.62 -2.30 -9.56
C SER A 231 -5.97 -2.44 -8.07
N GLY A 232 -7.07 -3.14 -7.71
CA GLY A 232 -7.57 -3.20 -6.34
C GLY A 232 -8.30 -1.93 -5.93
N GLY A 233 -7.90 -1.31 -4.81
CA GLY A 233 -8.55 -0.13 -4.27
C GLY A 233 -9.80 -0.43 -3.44
N VAL A 234 -10.46 0.62 -2.99
CA VAL A 234 -11.65 0.55 -2.12
C VAL A 234 -12.82 1.26 -2.79
N ILE A 235 -13.93 0.57 -3.02
CA ILE A 235 -15.20 1.20 -3.44
C ILE A 235 -16.01 1.52 -2.19
N VAL A 236 -16.50 2.76 -2.09
CA VAL A 236 -17.26 3.26 -0.95
C VAL A 236 -18.70 3.54 -1.34
N GLY A 237 -19.61 2.85 -0.68
CA GLY A 237 -21.05 2.95 -0.94
C GLY A 237 -21.53 2.03 -2.08
N ARG A 238 -22.71 1.43 -1.93
CA ARG A 238 -23.31 0.49 -2.91
C ARG A 238 -24.46 1.05 -3.72
N ASN A 239 -24.94 2.26 -3.41
CA ASN A 239 -26.09 2.82 -4.10
C ASN A 239 -25.87 2.97 -5.61
N GLY A 240 -24.70 3.52 -6.01
CA GLY A 240 -24.33 3.64 -7.42
C GLY A 240 -24.11 2.29 -8.12
N ILE A 241 -23.64 1.26 -7.38
CA ILE A 241 -23.55 -0.12 -7.89
C ILE A 241 -24.93 -0.69 -8.18
N ARG A 242 -25.85 -0.55 -7.22
CA ARG A 242 -27.23 -1.01 -7.36
C ARG A 242 -27.92 -0.36 -8.57
N GLU A 243 -27.83 0.97 -8.67
CA GLU A 243 -28.35 1.72 -9.80
C GLU A 243 -27.78 1.23 -11.13
N ALA A 244 -26.46 1.02 -11.20
CA ALA A 244 -25.79 0.51 -12.40
C ALA A 244 -26.24 -0.92 -12.76
N TYR A 245 -26.46 -1.78 -11.77
CA TYR A 245 -26.89 -3.15 -11.99
C TYR A 245 -28.39 -3.26 -12.34
N GLU A 246 -29.19 -2.31 -11.91
CA GLU A 246 -30.61 -2.23 -12.27
C GLU A 246 -30.83 -1.61 -13.65
N THR A 247 -30.23 -0.43 -13.88
CA THR A 247 -30.54 0.42 -15.06
C THR A 247 -29.46 0.38 -16.14
N GLY A 248 -28.29 -0.18 -15.87
CA GLY A 248 -27.10 -0.11 -16.71
C GLY A 248 -26.33 1.21 -16.58
N ARG A 249 -26.72 2.13 -15.67
CA ARG A 249 -26.06 3.40 -15.42
C ARG A 249 -25.93 3.67 -13.93
N GLY A 250 -24.78 4.20 -13.52
CA GLY A 250 -24.50 4.53 -12.12
C GLY A 250 -23.13 5.16 -11.96
N ALA A 251 -22.84 5.69 -10.78
CA ALA A 251 -21.54 6.26 -10.45
C ALA A 251 -20.99 5.63 -9.17
N LEU A 252 -19.71 5.26 -9.21
CA LEU A 252 -19.01 4.62 -8.11
C LEU A 252 -17.88 5.51 -7.63
N THR A 253 -17.69 5.58 -6.30
CA THR A 253 -16.54 6.25 -5.71
C THR A 253 -15.49 5.22 -5.36
N THR A 254 -14.30 5.34 -5.95
CA THR A 254 -13.14 4.49 -5.66
C THR A 254 -12.08 5.29 -4.93
N ARG A 255 -11.54 4.75 -3.87
CA ARG A 255 -10.43 5.31 -3.07
C ARG A 255 -9.20 4.44 -3.18
N SER A 256 -8.05 5.08 -3.08
CA SER A 256 -6.75 4.43 -2.90
C SER A 256 -6.69 3.63 -1.59
N VAL A 257 -5.88 2.58 -1.56
CA VAL A 257 -5.46 1.95 -0.31
C VAL A 257 -4.27 2.73 0.24
N THR A 258 -4.43 3.22 1.47
CA THR A 258 -3.43 4.05 2.13
C THR A 258 -3.20 3.59 3.57
N HIS A 259 -1.98 3.79 4.08
CA HIS A 259 -1.66 3.60 5.49
C HIS A 259 -0.63 4.63 5.92
N ILE A 260 -0.55 4.86 7.23
CA ILE A 260 0.38 5.83 7.81
C ILE A 260 1.60 5.06 8.31
N GLU A 261 2.79 5.47 7.86
CA GLU A 261 4.08 4.93 8.28
C GLU A 261 4.96 6.02 8.91
N ASN A 262 5.86 5.61 9.80
CA ASN A 262 6.96 6.45 10.25
C ASN A 262 8.14 6.26 9.28
N VAL A 263 8.42 7.25 8.44
CA VAL A 263 9.56 7.21 7.49
C VAL A 263 10.88 7.41 8.21
N THR A 264 10.87 8.24 9.24
CA THR A 264 11.97 8.43 10.20
C THR A 264 11.36 8.58 11.59
N ALA A 265 12.20 8.55 12.64
CA ALA A 265 11.74 8.82 14.00
C ALA A 265 10.94 10.14 14.15
N ARG A 266 11.13 11.09 13.23
CA ARG A 266 10.52 12.43 13.25
C ARG A 266 9.44 12.68 12.21
N LYS A 267 9.36 11.86 11.14
CA LYS A 267 8.47 12.12 10.01
C LYS A 267 7.49 10.98 9.80
N LYS A 268 6.22 11.32 9.81
CA LYS A 268 5.14 10.45 9.35
C LYS A 268 4.90 10.68 7.86
N ALA A 269 4.51 9.62 7.17
CA ALA A 269 4.06 9.71 5.79
C ALA A 269 2.77 8.92 5.58
N ILE A 270 1.99 9.36 4.60
CA ILE A 270 0.90 8.59 4.03
C ILE A 270 1.49 7.79 2.87
N VAL A 271 1.44 6.47 2.97
CA VAL A 271 1.91 5.56 1.92
C VAL A 271 0.70 5.03 1.16
N VAL A 272 0.72 5.19 -0.16
CA VAL A 272 -0.32 4.70 -1.07
C VAL A 272 0.20 3.43 -1.75
N THR A 273 -0.54 2.33 -1.62
CA THR A 273 -0.19 1.02 -2.19
C THR A 273 -1.08 0.60 -3.34
N GLU A 274 -2.29 1.14 -3.43
CA GLU A 274 -3.21 0.90 -4.53
C GLU A 274 -3.89 2.21 -4.94
N LEU A 275 -4.06 2.41 -6.23
CA LEU A 275 -4.70 3.60 -6.80
C LEU A 275 -6.07 3.25 -7.40
N PRO A 276 -6.97 4.22 -7.56
CA PRO A 276 -8.21 4.03 -8.28
C PRO A 276 -7.97 3.52 -9.70
N PHE A 277 -8.95 2.78 -10.24
CA PHE A 277 -8.85 2.18 -11.56
C PHE A 277 -8.50 3.21 -12.65
N MET A 278 -7.46 2.90 -13.44
CA MET A 278 -6.94 3.76 -14.52
C MET A 278 -6.36 5.12 -14.06
N VAL A 279 -5.98 5.24 -12.80
CA VAL A 279 -5.24 6.39 -12.28
C VAL A 279 -3.76 6.03 -12.14
N GLY A 280 -2.89 6.78 -12.83
CA GLY A 280 -1.43 6.61 -12.75
C GLY A 280 -0.81 7.41 -11.61
N PRO A 281 0.36 6.97 -11.09
CA PRO A 281 1.14 7.69 -10.09
C PRO A 281 1.46 9.14 -10.46
N GLU A 282 1.92 9.38 -11.70
CA GLU A 282 2.31 10.73 -12.15
C GLU A 282 1.15 11.72 -12.08
N ARG A 283 -0.05 11.30 -12.47
CA ARG A 283 -1.25 12.13 -12.37
C ARG A 283 -1.55 12.55 -10.94
N VAL A 284 -1.32 11.66 -9.97
CA VAL A 284 -1.49 11.96 -8.53
C VAL A 284 -0.44 12.97 -8.09
N LEU A 285 0.84 12.74 -8.43
CA LEU A 285 1.97 13.63 -8.11
C LEU A 285 1.74 15.04 -8.67
N GLU A 286 1.32 15.14 -9.92
CA GLU A 286 1.00 16.42 -10.56
C GLU A 286 -0.08 17.18 -9.80
N ARG A 287 -1.19 16.51 -9.46
CA ARG A 287 -2.29 17.12 -8.72
C ARG A 287 -1.92 17.52 -7.29
N ILE A 288 -1.09 16.74 -6.61
CA ILE A 288 -0.56 17.13 -5.29
C ILE A 288 0.32 18.38 -5.44
N SER A 289 1.24 18.40 -6.41
CA SER A 289 2.11 19.54 -6.67
C SER A 289 1.33 20.82 -6.99
N GLU A 290 0.33 20.74 -7.87
CA GLU A 290 -0.59 21.84 -8.16
C GLU A 290 -1.36 22.29 -6.92
N GLY A 291 -1.88 21.35 -6.13
CA GLY A 291 -2.62 21.63 -4.89
C GLY A 291 -1.77 22.38 -3.87
N VAL A 292 -0.52 21.96 -3.68
CA VAL A 292 0.44 22.62 -2.77
C VAL A 292 0.80 24.02 -3.28
N LYS A 293 1.12 24.17 -4.57
CA LYS A 293 1.42 25.49 -5.19
C LYS A 293 0.26 26.48 -5.05
N ASN A 294 -0.96 25.99 -5.20
CA ASN A 294 -2.19 26.81 -5.13
C ASN A 294 -2.71 26.96 -3.70
N ARG A 295 -1.99 26.47 -2.68
CA ARG A 295 -2.40 26.49 -1.26
C ARG A 295 -3.76 25.85 -0.99
N LYS A 296 -4.11 24.83 -1.79
CA LYS A 296 -5.30 23.99 -1.59
C LYS A 296 -5.00 22.74 -0.77
N LEU A 297 -3.73 22.35 -0.75
CA LEU A 297 -3.20 21.25 0.04
C LEU A 297 -2.07 21.79 0.91
N GLU A 298 -2.20 21.62 2.21
CA GLU A 298 -1.21 22.03 3.20
C GLU A 298 -0.78 20.82 4.04
N GLY A 299 0.30 20.97 4.82
CA GLY A 299 0.81 19.87 5.65
C GLY A 299 1.70 18.85 4.91
N ILE A 300 1.98 19.02 3.63
CA ILE A 300 2.83 18.12 2.84
C ILE A 300 4.24 18.70 2.76
N SER A 301 5.28 17.92 3.11
CA SER A 301 6.69 18.30 3.00
C SER A 301 7.34 17.79 1.71
N GLY A 302 6.93 16.63 1.22
CA GLY A 302 7.45 16.03 0.01
C GLY A 302 6.58 14.89 -0.49
N VAL A 303 6.77 14.49 -1.74
CA VAL A 303 6.14 13.29 -2.31
C VAL A 303 7.19 12.55 -3.12
N ILE A 304 7.32 11.24 -2.87
CA ILE A 304 8.31 10.38 -3.49
C ILE A 304 7.58 9.18 -4.10
N ASP A 305 7.86 8.89 -5.37
CA ASP A 305 7.41 7.66 -6.01
C ASP A 305 8.49 6.58 -5.87
N LEU A 306 8.16 5.52 -5.17
CA LEU A 306 8.97 4.33 -4.97
C LEU A 306 8.34 3.10 -5.65
N THR A 307 7.44 3.33 -6.61
CA THR A 307 6.78 2.27 -7.38
C THR A 307 7.82 1.47 -8.17
N ASP A 308 7.84 0.17 -7.96
CA ASP A 308 8.71 -0.74 -8.68
C ASP A 308 7.98 -2.04 -9.09
N ARG A 309 8.65 -2.86 -9.90
CA ARG A 309 8.08 -4.10 -10.43
C ARG A 309 7.92 -5.20 -9.37
N HIS A 310 8.65 -5.13 -8.25
CA HIS A 310 8.66 -6.14 -7.19
C HIS A 310 7.67 -5.80 -6.08
N ASN A 311 7.63 -4.54 -5.67
CA ASN A 311 6.83 -4.06 -4.55
C ASN A 311 5.47 -3.49 -4.98
N GLY A 312 5.26 -3.30 -6.29
CA GLY A 312 4.04 -2.67 -6.82
C GLY A 312 4.02 -1.15 -6.60
N THR A 313 2.83 -0.58 -6.57
CA THR A 313 2.63 0.87 -6.34
C THR A 313 3.04 1.25 -4.92
N ARG A 314 3.93 2.23 -4.77
CA ARG A 314 4.34 2.80 -3.50
C ARG A 314 4.62 4.30 -3.63
N LEU A 315 3.60 5.12 -3.38
CA LEU A 315 3.76 6.57 -3.28
C LEU A 315 3.87 6.96 -1.80
N VAL A 316 4.93 7.66 -1.45
CA VAL A 316 5.20 8.14 -0.09
C VAL A 316 4.97 9.64 -0.05
N ILE A 317 3.93 10.07 0.68
CA ILE A 317 3.56 11.46 0.87
C ILE A 317 3.98 11.88 2.27
N GLU A 318 5.10 12.57 2.37
CA GLU A 318 5.66 13.02 3.65
C GLU A 318 4.85 14.18 4.24
N ILE A 319 4.54 14.07 5.52
CA ILE A 319 3.75 15.05 6.25
C ILE A 319 4.68 15.98 7.04
N LYS A 320 4.36 17.28 7.05
CA LYS A 320 5.05 18.28 7.88
C LYS A 320 4.77 17.99 9.35
N THR A 321 5.77 18.19 10.20
CA THR A 321 5.64 18.08 11.64
C THR A 321 4.53 19.02 12.16
N GLY A 322 3.70 18.53 13.06
CA GLY A 322 2.57 19.29 13.63
C GLY A 322 1.25 19.17 12.86
N PHE A 323 1.22 18.45 11.71
CA PHE A 323 -0.01 18.17 10.98
C PHE A 323 -0.53 16.76 11.27
N ASP A 324 -1.86 16.61 11.37
CA ASP A 324 -2.49 15.29 11.50
C ASP A 324 -2.50 14.57 10.14
N PRO A 325 -1.86 13.39 9.99
CA PRO A 325 -1.86 12.64 8.75
C PRO A 325 -3.26 12.26 8.24
N ASN A 326 -4.23 11.98 9.13
CA ASN A 326 -5.60 11.63 8.72
C ASN A 326 -6.34 12.84 8.17
N ALA A 327 -6.15 14.02 8.79
CA ALA A 327 -6.71 15.28 8.31
C ALA A 327 -6.14 15.66 6.93
N VAL A 328 -4.83 15.50 6.73
CA VAL A 328 -4.18 15.71 5.43
C VAL A 328 -4.66 14.69 4.40
N LEU A 329 -4.83 13.41 4.77
CA LEU A 329 -5.38 12.39 3.88
C LEU A 329 -6.80 12.73 3.43
N ALA A 330 -7.64 13.22 4.33
CA ALA A 330 -9.00 13.67 3.97
C ALA A 330 -8.98 14.79 2.91
N GLN A 331 -8.05 15.74 3.03
CA GLN A 331 -7.84 16.80 2.03
C GLN A 331 -7.31 16.23 0.70
N LEU A 332 -6.38 15.29 0.75
CA LEU A 332 -5.84 14.62 -0.43
C LEU A 332 -6.94 13.87 -1.19
N LEU A 333 -7.78 13.10 -0.52
CA LEU A 333 -8.91 12.39 -1.14
C LEU A 333 -9.92 13.35 -1.79
N LYS A 334 -10.11 14.55 -1.24
CA LYS A 334 -11.03 15.57 -1.75
C LYS A 334 -10.48 16.29 -2.99
N HIS A 335 -9.17 16.52 -3.07
CA HIS A 335 -8.55 17.42 -4.05
C HIS A 335 -7.66 16.73 -5.07
N THR A 336 -7.43 15.42 -4.95
CA THR A 336 -6.55 14.65 -5.83
C THR A 336 -7.23 13.37 -6.33
N PRO A 337 -6.69 12.72 -7.38
CA PRO A 337 -7.20 11.43 -7.86
C PRO A 337 -6.97 10.24 -6.92
N LEU A 338 -6.51 10.44 -5.67
CA LEU A 338 -6.52 9.38 -4.66
C LEU A 338 -7.95 8.92 -4.32
N GLN A 339 -8.95 9.73 -4.63
CA GLN A 339 -10.33 9.33 -4.75
C GLN A 339 -10.85 9.80 -6.11
N ASP A 340 -11.42 8.90 -6.90
CA ASP A 340 -11.98 9.20 -8.21
C ASP A 340 -13.34 8.52 -8.38
N ASN A 341 -14.19 9.10 -9.24
CA ASN A 341 -15.50 8.56 -9.55
C ASN A 341 -15.47 7.85 -10.90
N PHE A 342 -15.93 6.61 -10.91
CA PHE A 342 -16.11 5.84 -12.13
C PHE A 342 -17.60 5.82 -12.50
N THR A 343 -17.93 6.38 -13.67
CA THR A 343 -19.30 6.40 -14.17
C THR A 343 -19.54 5.20 -15.06
N ILE A 344 -20.46 4.33 -14.66
CA ILE A 344 -20.88 3.16 -15.43
C ILE A 344 -21.93 3.57 -16.47
N ASN A 345 -21.76 3.04 -17.68
CA ASN A 345 -22.73 3.07 -18.77
C ASN A 345 -22.62 1.79 -19.59
N ASN A 346 -23.44 0.79 -19.28
CA ASN A 346 -23.36 -0.56 -19.82
C ASN A 346 -24.07 -0.66 -21.18
N VAL A 347 -23.48 -0.10 -22.23
CA VAL A 347 -23.99 -0.17 -23.59
C VAL A 347 -23.21 -1.19 -24.42
N ALA A 348 -23.88 -2.20 -24.94
CA ALA A 348 -23.28 -3.20 -25.84
C ALA A 348 -24.23 -3.54 -27.00
N LEU A 349 -23.74 -4.30 -27.96
CA LEU A 349 -24.58 -4.79 -29.08
C LEU A 349 -25.25 -6.11 -28.70
N VAL A 350 -26.57 -6.12 -28.69
CA VAL A 350 -27.40 -7.31 -28.54
C VAL A 350 -28.16 -7.53 -29.86
N ASN A 351 -27.94 -8.65 -30.49
CA ASN A 351 -28.53 -8.97 -31.83
C ASN A 351 -28.33 -7.84 -32.84
N GLY A 352 -27.15 -7.24 -32.85
CA GLY A 352 -26.79 -6.14 -33.74
C GLY A 352 -27.46 -4.81 -33.40
N ARG A 353 -27.99 -4.58 -32.21
CA ARG A 353 -28.58 -3.31 -31.77
C ARG A 353 -27.91 -2.82 -30.46
N PRO A 354 -27.55 -1.53 -30.35
CA PRO A 354 -27.08 -0.97 -29.11
C PRO A 354 -28.17 -1.07 -28.02
N HIS A 355 -27.81 -1.61 -26.87
CA HIS A 355 -28.70 -1.77 -25.74
C HIS A 355 -27.97 -1.45 -24.44
N THR A 356 -28.64 -0.75 -23.51
CA THR A 356 -28.14 -0.48 -22.16
C THR A 356 -28.68 -1.55 -21.23
N MET A 357 -27.82 -2.31 -20.57
CA MET A 357 -28.19 -3.51 -19.83
C MET A 357 -27.84 -3.43 -18.34
N GLY A 358 -28.75 -3.92 -17.51
CA GLY A 358 -28.47 -4.25 -16.13
C GLY A 358 -27.70 -5.57 -15.98
N LEU A 359 -27.31 -5.90 -14.74
CA LEU A 359 -26.54 -7.12 -14.44
C LEU A 359 -27.25 -8.39 -14.88
N LYS A 360 -28.53 -8.56 -14.54
CA LYS A 360 -29.33 -9.75 -14.89
C LYS A 360 -29.36 -9.99 -16.39
N GLU A 361 -29.58 -8.95 -17.16
CA GLU A 361 -29.65 -9.02 -18.62
C GLU A 361 -28.32 -9.38 -19.26
N MET A 362 -27.21 -8.79 -18.79
CA MET A 362 -25.86 -9.14 -19.26
C MET A 362 -25.52 -10.62 -18.99
N LEU A 363 -25.88 -11.13 -17.81
CA LEU A 363 -25.73 -12.55 -17.47
C LEU A 363 -26.56 -13.43 -18.39
N GLN A 364 -27.82 -13.07 -18.62
CA GLN A 364 -28.76 -13.84 -19.46
C GLN A 364 -28.24 -13.95 -20.89
N VAL A 365 -27.80 -12.83 -21.51
CA VAL A 365 -27.28 -12.81 -22.89
C VAL A 365 -26.07 -13.74 -23.02
N TRP A 366 -25.16 -13.73 -22.05
CA TRP A 366 -24.00 -14.62 -22.08
C TRP A 366 -24.39 -16.09 -21.87
N VAL A 367 -25.26 -16.40 -20.92
CA VAL A 367 -25.75 -17.78 -20.67
C VAL A 367 -26.42 -18.34 -21.89
N ASP A 368 -27.30 -17.57 -22.55
CA ASP A 368 -28.00 -18.00 -23.76
C ASP A 368 -27.03 -18.23 -24.91
N HIS A 369 -26.00 -17.37 -25.05
CA HIS A 369 -24.94 -17.60 -26.02
C HIS A 369 -24.19 -18.91 -25.72
N ARG A 370 -23.85 -19.22 -24.48
CA ARG A 370 -23.22 -20.49 -24.12
C ARG A 370 -24.08 -21.70 -24.43
N ARG A 371 -25.38 -21.62 -24.18
CA ARG A 371 -26.33 -22.68 -24.57
C ARG A 371 -26.31 -22.94 -26.07
N VAL A 372 -26.30 -21.88 -26.87
CA VAL A 372 -26.22 -22.00 -28.34
C VAL A 372 -24.91 -22.64 -28.77
N VAL A 373 -23.79 -22.19 -28.23
CA VAL A 373 -22.44 -22.70 -28.53
C VAL A 373 -22.35 -24.21 -28.23
N ILE A 374 -22.78 -24.62 -27.05
CA ILE A 374 -22.72 -26.03 -26.62
C ILE A 374 -23.66 -26.90 -27.44
N ARG A 375 -24.87 -26.44 -27.75
CA ARG A 375 -25.81 -27.13 -28.62
C ARG A 375 -25.20 -27.37 -30.02
N ARG A 376 -24.71 -26.31 -30.65
CA ARG A 376 -24.12 -26.40 -32.00
C ARG A 376 -22.87 -27.28 -32.02
N ARG A 377 -22.05 -27.21 -30.99
CA ARG A 377 -20.88 -28.09 -30.81
C ARG A 377 -21.32 -29.55 -30.69
N SER A 378 -22.33 -29.83 -29.87
CA SER A 378 -22.84 -31.19 -29.67
C SER A 378 -23.44 -31.76 -30.94
N GLU A 379 -24.19 -30.97 -31.70
CA GLU A 379 -24.70 -31.35 -33.03
C GLU A 379 -23.57 -31.65 -34.00
N PHE A 380 -22.52 -30.79 -34.04
CA PHE A 380 -21.36 -31.01 -34.90
C PHE A 380 -20.61 -32.29 -34.50
N ARG A 381 -20.35 -32.51 -33.20
CA ARG A 381 -19.68 -33.71 -32.70
C ARG A 381 -20.50 -34.98 -32.98
N LYS A 382 -21.83 -34.91 -32.77
CA LYS A 382 -22.73 -36.01 -33.11
C LYS A 382 -22.67 -36.34 -34.61
N LYS A 383 -22.76 -35.33 -35.46
CA LYS A 383 -22.64 -35.52 -36.92
C LYS A 383 -21.32 -36.19 -37.29
N LYS A 384 -20.20 -35.71 -36.74
CA LYS A 384 -18.87 -36.30 -36.96
C LYS A 384 -18.74 -37.72 -36.42
N ALA A 385 -19.32 -37.99 -35.26
CA ALA A 385 -19.36 -39.35 -34.70
C ALA A 385 -20.19 -40.30 -35.55
N LEU A 386 -21.35 -39.85 -36.06
CA LEU A 386 -22.19 -40.63 -36.98
C LEU A 386 -21.49 -40.89 -38.33
N GLU A 387 -20.86 -39.85 -38.92
CA GLU A 387 -20.06 -40.02 -40.16
C GLU A 387 -18.94 -41.04 -39.95
N ARG A 388 -18.27 -41.04 -38.80
CA ARG A 388 -17.20 -41.98 -38.49
C ARG A 388 -17.72 -43.37 -38.18
N LEU A 389 -18.81 -43.50 -37.41
CA LEU A 389 -19.48 -44.76 -37.10
C LEU A 389 -19.89 -45.50 -38.39
N HIS A 390 -20.51 -44.76 -39.33
CA HIS A 390 -20.94 -45.27 -40.63
C HIS A 390 -19.76 -45.89 -41.44
N LEU A 391 -18.58 -45.23 -41.40
CA LEU A 391 -17.39 -45.77 -42.07
C LEU A 391 -16.83 -46.99 -41.31
N VAL A 392 -16.86 -47.00 -39.98
CA VAL A 392 -16.40 -48.14 -39.18
C VAL A 392 -17.27 -49.33 -39.33
N GLU A 393 -18.60 -49.17 -39.43
CA GLU A 393 -19.55 -50.26 -39.71
C GLU A 393 -19.31 -50.85 -41.08
N GLY A 394 -19.06 -50.04 -42.12
CA GLY A 394 -18.68 -50.54 -43.45
C GLY A 394 -17.36 -51.31 -43.45
N LEU A 395 -16.35 -50.86 -42.71
CA LEU A 395 -15.09 -51.54 -42.51
C LEU A 395 -15.28 -52.92 -41.80
N LEU A 396 -16.12 -52.98 -40.78
CA LEU A 396 -16.42 -54.25 -40.10
C LEU A 396 -17.10 -55.26 -41.03
N LEU A 397 -18.03 -54.83 -41.92
CA LEU A 397 -18.62 -55.67 -42.93
C LEU A 397 -17.59 -56.19 -43.92
N ALA A 398 -16.69 -55.34 -44.43
CA ALA A 398 -15.60 -55.70 -45.30
C ALA A 398 -14.57 -56.65 -44.65
N MET A 399 -14.34 -56.54 -43.35
CA MET A 399 -13.42 -57.41 -42.62
C MET A 399 -13.94 -58.79 -42.28
N VAL A 400 -15.22 -59.06 -42.48
CA VAL A 400 -15.78 -60.43 -42.37
C VAL A 400 -15.14 -61.36 -43.39
N ASP A 401 -14.91 -60.85 -44.60
CA ASP A 401 -14.18 -61.60 -45.64
C ASP A 401 -13.25 -60.67 -46.44
N ILE A 402 -12.10 -60.39 -45.88
CA ILE A 402 -11.11 -59.47 -46.46
C ILE A 402 -10.46 -60.01 -47.70
N ASP A 403 -10.38 -61.35 -47.86
CA ASP A 403 -9.81 -61.96 -49.01
C ASP A 403 -10.75 -61.80 -50.25
N GLU A 404 -12.05 -61.87 -50.03
CA GLU A 404 -13.02 -61.60 -51.09
C GLU A 404 -13.04 -60.11 -51.48
N VAL A 405 -12.89 -59.18 -50.52
CA VAL A 405 -12.73 -57.76 -50.84
C VAL A 405 -11.53 -57.50 -51.75
N ILE A 406 -10.38 -58.10 -51.41
CA ILE A 406 -9.15 -57.99 -52.21
C ILE A 406 -9.34 -58.60 -53.57
N GLN A 407 -10.02 -59.74 -53.66
CA GLN A 407 -10.31 -60.40 -54.94
C GLN A 407 -11.23 -59.54 -55.82
N VAL A 408 -12.29 -58.97 -55.27
CA VAL A 408 -13.23 -58.08 -55.99
C VAL A 408 -12.46 -56.84 -56.49
N ILE A 409 -11.61 -56.22 -55.73
CA ILE A 409 -10.81 -55.07 -56.18
C ILE A 409 -9.85 -55.48 -57.30
N ARG A 410 -9.14 -56.57 -57.16
CA ARG A 410 -8.14 -57.06 -58.15
C ARG A 410 -8.78 -57.58 -59.48
N SER A 411 -10.01 -58.09 -59.45
CA SER A 411 -10.75 -58.57 -60.59
C SER A 411 -11.60 -57.48 -61.26
N SER A 412 -11.53 -56.27 -60.90
CA SER A 412 -12.25 -55.13 -61.49
C SER A 412 -11.37 -54.39 -62.47
N ASP A 413 -11.92 -53.90 -63.54
CA ASP A 413 -11.23 -53.23 -64.65
C ASP A 413 -10.80 -51.79 -64.27
N ASP A 414 -11.57 -51.12 -63.41
CA ASP A 414 -11.31 -49.79 -62.88
C ASP A 414 -11.91 -49.61 -61.48
N ALA A 415 -11.66 -48.41 -60.84
CA ALA A 415 -12.11 -48.10 -59.50
C ALA A 415 -13.63 -48.03 -59.39
N ASP A 416 -14.33 -47.53 -60.39
CA ASP A 416 -15.78 -47.44 -60.40
C ASP A 416 -16.47 -48.79 -60.50
N ALA A 417 -15.90 -49.71 -61.33
CA ALA A 417 -16.33 -51.11 -61.42
C ALA A 417 -16.10 -51.87 -60.11
N ALA A 418 -14.93 -51.62 -59.44
CA ALA A 418 -14.62 -52.18 -58.14
C ALA A 418 -15.62 -51.67 -57.08
N LYS A 419 -15.93 -50.35 -57.06
CA LYS A 419 -16.90 -49.74 -56.17
C LYS A 419 -18.29 -50.36 -56.30
N THR A 420 -18.79 -50.50 -57.57
CA THR A 420 -20.09 -51.08 -57.86
C THR A 420 -20.19 -52.53 -57.38
N LYS A 421 -19.12 -53.34 -57.58
CA LYS A 421 -19.07 -54.74 -57.11
C LYS A 421 -19.01 -54.82 -55.58
N LEU A 422 -18.22 -53.97 -54.90
CA LEU A 422 -18.15 -53.95 -53.46
C LEU A 422 -19.51 -53.59 -52.81
N ILE A 423 -20.26 -52.64 -53.40
CA ILE A 423 -21.60 -52.31 -52.98
C ILE A 423 -22.54 -53.52 -53.09
N ALA A 424 -22.48 -54.24 -54.20
CA ALA A 424 -23.40 -55.36 -54.47
C ALA A 424 -23.06 -56.62 -53.64
N VAL A 425 -21.77 -56.85 -53.31
CA VAL A 425 -21.32 -58.07 -52.64
C VAL A 425 -21.41 -57.96 -51.12
N PHE A 426 -21.07 -56.79 -50.58
CA PHE A 426 -20.96 -56.59 -49.13
C PHE A 426 -22.09 -55.71 -48.54
N ASP A 427 -23.12 -55.37 -49.31
CA ASP A 427 -24.27 -54.52 -48.95
C ASP A 427 -23.78 -53.14 -48.38
N LEU A 428 -22.74 -52.61 -49.02
CA LEU A 428 -22.13 -51.34 -48.66
C LEU A 428 -22.82 -50.19 -49.43
N ASP A 429 -22.83 -49.01 -48.85
CA ASP A 429 -23.18 -47.80 -49.63
C ASP A 429 -21.97 -47.21 -50.38
N GLU A 430 -22.25 -46.21 -51.21
CA GLU A 430 -21.26 -45.58 -52.07
C GLU A 430 -20.09 -44.91 -51.22
N ILE A 431 -20.41 -44.32 -50.07
CA ILE A 431 -19.43 -43.67 -49.22
C ILE A 431 -18.51 -44.69 -48.54
N GLN A 432 -19.10 -45.79 -48.04
CA GLN A 432 -18.37 -46.88 -47.42
C GLN A 432 -17.47 -47.60 -48.45
N ALA A 433 -17.98 -47.93 -49.65
CA ALA A 433 -17.19 -48.56 -50.71
C ALA A 433 -16.03 -47.66 -51.18
N GLN A 434 -16.29 -46.37 -51.41
CA GLN A 434 -15.25 -45.43 -51.77
C GLN A 434 -14.17 -45.35 -50.70
N TYR A 435 -14.57 -45.30 -49.43
CA TYR A 435 -13.62 -45.23 -48.29
C TYR A 435 -12.74 -46.49 -48.24
N ILE A 436 -13.25 -47.67 -48.46
CA ILE A 436 -12.52 -48.93 -48.53
C ILE A 436 -11.52 -48.90 -49.68
N LEU A 437 -11.91 -48.43 -50.87
CA LEU A 437 -11.01 -48.32 -52.04
C LEU A 437 -9.87 -47.33 -51.83
N ASP A 438 -10.10 -46.24 -51.09
CA ASP A 438 -9.10 -45.21 -50.79
C ASP A 438 -8.15 -45.66 -49.66
N LEU A 439 -8.41 -46.77 -48.96
CA LEU A 439 -7.57 -47.29 -47.90
C LEU A 439 -6.23 -47.80 -48.44
N ARG A 440 -5.17 -47.39 -47.81
CA ARG A 440 -3.85 -47.98 -48.11
C ARG A 440 -3.79 -49.43 -47.61
N LEU A 441 -3.39 -50.35 -48.42
CA LEU A 441 -3.24 -51.80 -48.11
C LEU A 441 -2.51 -52.07 -46.79
N ARG A 442 -1.54 -51.21 -46.37
CA ARG A 442 -0.84 -51.29 -45.11
C ARG A 442 -1.75 -51.03 -43.89
N ARG A 443 -2.87 -50.35 -44.06
CA ARG A 443 -3.84 -50.14 -42.97
C ARG A 443 -4.75 -51.34 -42.78
N LEU A 444 -5.16 -52.01 -43.85
CA LEU A 444 -5.93 -53.24 -43.79
C LEU A 444 -5.22 -54.41 -43.06
N THR A 445 -3.91 -54.50 -43.17
CA THR A 445 -3.10 -55.53 -42.48
C THR A 445 -2.78 -55.24 -41.02
N LYS A 446 -2.99 -53.99 -40.54
CA LYS A 446 -2.72 -53.56 -39.16
C LYS A 446 -3.97 -53.30 -38.30
N MET A 447 -5.16 -53.23 -38.89
CA MET A 447 -6.38 -53.03 -38.11
C MET A 447 -6.84 -54.40 -37.59
N SER A 448 -6.94 -54.49 -36.25
CA SER A 448 -7.58 -55.68 -35.68
C SER A 448 -9.10 -55.42 -35.65
N ARG A 449 -9.87 -56.47 -35.92
CA ARG A 449 -11.34 -56.42 -35.81
C ARG A 449 -11.77 -55.96 -34.42
N ILE A 450 -11.06 -56.38 -33.39
CA ILE A 450 -11.32 -56.00 -31.98
C ILE A 450 -11.21 -54.46 -31.80
N GLU A 451 -10.21 -53.84 -32.41
CA GLU A 451 -10.04 -52.37 -32.31
C GLU A 451 -11.19 -51.62 -32.98
N LEU A 452 -11.67 -52.11 -34.15
CA LEU A 452 -12.83 -51.51 -34.85
C LEU A 452 -14.15 -51.76 -34.12
N GLU A 453 -14.33 -52.92 -33.49
CA GLU A 453 -15.49 -53.22 -32.66
C GLU A 453 -15.49 -52.29 -31.43
N SER A 454 -14.33 -52.07 -30.77
CA SER A 454 -14.18 -51.12 -29.66
C SER A 454 -14.45 -49.68 -30.13
N GLU A 455 -13.90 -49.25 -31.27
CA GLU A 455 -14.16 -47.90 -31.83
C GLU A 455 -15.64 -47.68 -32.12
N ARG A 456 -16.34 -48.70 -32.68
CA ARG A 456 -17.79 -48.69 -32.92
C ARG A 456 -18.57 -48.47 -31.63
N ASP A 457 -18.23 -49.20 -30.58
CA ASP A 457 -18.95 -49.19 -29.33
C ASP A 457 -18.70 -47.86 -28.60
N ASP A 458 -17.48 -47.34 -28.64
CA ASP A 458 -17.13 -46.00 -28.11
C ASP A 458 -17.87 -44.87 -28.84
N LEU A 459 -17.99 -44.98 -30.20
CA LEU A 459 -18.75 -44.03 -31.00
C LEU A 459 -20.24 -44.07 -30.68
N LYS A 460 -20.83 -45.25 -30.50
CA LYS A 460 -22.24 -45.42 -30.12
C LYS A 460 -22.51 -44.81 -28.75
N GLN A 461 -21.66 -45.07 -27.77
CA GLN A 461 -21.79 -44.49 -26.44
C GLN A 461 -21.68 -42.96 -26.49
N ARG A 462 -20.75 -42.41 -27.26
CA ARG A 462 -20.60 -40.97 -27.43
C ARG A 462 -21.80 -40.34 -28.15
N ILE A 463 -22.41 -41.02 -29.13
CA ILE A 463 -23.62 -40.54 -29.81
C ILE A 463 -24.79 -40.51 -28.84
N GLU A 464 -24.98 -41.55 -28.02
CA GLU A 464 -26.01 -41.60 -27.01
C GLU A 464 -25.85 -40.49 -25.95
N GLU A 465 -24.62 -40.22 -25.52
CA GLU A 465 -24.31 -39.10 -24.64
C GLU A 465 -24.68 -37.73 -25.25
N LEU A 466 -24.28 -37.51 -26.52
CA LEU A 466 -24.61 -36.29 -27.24
C LEU A 466 -26.12 -36.15 -27.51
N ASP A 467 -26.81 -37.26 -27.79
CA ASP A 467 -28.26 -37.25 -27.90
C ASP A 467 -28.97 -36.86 -26.61
N ARG A 468 -28.49 -37.34 -25.47
CA ARG A 468 -29.03 -36.98 -24.15
C ARG A 468 -28.88 -35.49 -23.91
N ILE A 469 -27.67 -34.91 -24.24
CA ILE A 469 -27.41 -33.47 -24.08
C ILE A 469 -28.36 -32.65 -24.99
N LEU A 470 -28.57 -33.09 -26.23
CA LEU A 470 -29.41 -32.38 -27.18
C LEU A 470 -30.91 -32.48 -26.89
N ALA A 471 -31.35 -33.58 -26.25
CA ALA A 471 -32.78 -33.86 -25.99
C ALA A 471 -33.31 -33.16 -24.75
N SER A 472 -32.45 -32.79 -23.80
CA SER A 472 -32.84 -32.19 -22.50
C SER A 472 -32.20 -30.83 -22.31
N ALA A 473 -33.00 -29.80 -22.00
CA ALA A 473 -32.53 -28.50 -21.62
C ALA A 473 -31.69 -28.57 -20.32
N GLU A 474 -32.10 -29.40 -19.37
CA GLU A 474 -31.38 -29.61 -18.09
C GLU A 474 -30.02 -30.29 -18.34
N ALA A 475 -29.94 -31.28 -19.22
CA ALA A 475 -28.65 -31.92 -19.56
C ALA A 475 -27.72 -30.95 -20.29
N LEU A 476 -28.24 -30.10 -21.15
CA LEU A 476 -27.47 -29.01 -21.78
C LEU A 476 -26.96 -28.01 -20.77
N ASP A 477 -27.82 -27.56 -19.84
CA ASP A 477 -27.47 -26.60 -18.77
C ASP A 477 -26.42 -27.19 -17.82
N ASN A 478 -26.48 -28.49 -17.50
CA ASN A 478 -25.45 -29.16 -16.70
C ASN A 478 -24.08 -29.13 -17.37
N VAL A 479 -23.99 -29.28 -18.69
CA VAL A 479 -22.74 -29.13 -19.44
C VAL A 479 -22.25 -27.68 -19.38
N VAL A 480 -23.12 -26.69 -19.55
CA VAL A 480 -22.80 -25.27 -19.44
C VAL A 480 -22.21 -24.97 -18.06
N ILE A 481 -22.85 -25.44 -16.99
CA ILE A 481 -22.41 -25.26 -15.60
C ILE A 481 -21.04 -25.91 -15.35
N SER A 482 -20.85 -27.16 -15.84
CA SER A 482 -19.57 -27.86 -15.70
C SER A 482 -18.42 -27.09 -16.35
N GLU A 483 -18.63 -26.52 -17.54
CA GLU A 483 -17.61 -25.74 -18.26
C GLU A 483 -17.37 -24.36 -17.58
N MET A 484 -18.39 -23.77 -16.97
CA MET A 484 -18.24 -22.59 -16.14
C MET A 484 -17.36 -22.86 -14.91
N ASP A 485 -17.56 -24.00 -14.24
CA ASP A 485 -16.75 -24.40 -13.09
C ASP A 485 -15.29 -24.68 -13.50
N GLU A 486 -15.08 -25.33 -14.65
CA GLU A 486 -13.75 -25.53 -15.21
C GLU A 486 -13.05 -24.19 -15.54
N ALA A 487 -13.78 -23.23 -16.09
CA ALA A 487 -13.25 -21.89 -16.38
C ALA A 487 -12.85 -21.16 -15.11
N VAL A 488 -13.64 -21.26 -14.03
CA VAL A 488 -13.30 -20.67 -12.72
C VAL A 488 -12.08 -21.36 -12.12
N ALA A 489 -12.02 -22.70 -12.17
CA ALA A 489 -10.89 -23.45 -11.65
C ALA A 489 -9.59 -23.13 -12.38
N THR A 490 -9.68 -22.84 -13.70
CA THR A 490 -8.50 -22.58 -14.54
C THR A 490 -8.06 -21.12 -14.51
N TYR A 491 -8.99 -20.16 -14.50
CA TYR A 491 -8.73 -18.74 -14.71
C TYR A 491 -9.13 -17.87 -13.50
N GLY A 492 -9.82 -18.43 -12.52
CA GLY A 492 -10.31 -17.69 -11.36
C GLY A 492 -9.16 -17.15 -10.50
N THR A 493 -9.35 -15.95 -9.98
CA THR A 493 -8.42 -15.31 -9.03
C THR A 493 -9.23 -14.65 -7.91
N PRO A 494 -8.68 -14.52 -6.71
CA PRO A 494 -9.35 -13.83 -5.62
C PRO A 494 -9.76 -12.40 -5.96
N ARG A 495 -10.79 -11.89 -5.28
CA ARG A 495 -11.18 -10.48 -5.35
C ARG A 495 -10.03 -9.58 -4.90
N ARG A 496 -9.81 -8.49 -5.62
CA ARG A 496 -8.78 -7.48 -5.34
C ARG A 496 -9.37 -6.25 -4.67
N THR A 497 -10.53 -5.79 -5.14
CA THR A 497 -11.16 -4.54 -4.67
C THR A 497 -11.95 -4.79 -3.40
N VAL A 498 -11.72 -3.95 -2.38
CA VAL A 498 -12.50 -3.94 -1.16
C VAL A 498 -13.79 -3.14 -1.39
N LEU A 499 -14.92 -3.70 -0.97
CA LEU A 499 -16.22 -3.03 -1.01
C LEU A 499 -16.62 -2.64 0.40
N LEU A 500 -16.96 -1.37 0.60
CA LEU A 500 -17.48 -0.84 1.86
C LEU A 500 -18.88 -0.31 1.65
N ASP A 501 -19.79 -0.61 2.61
CA ASP A 501 -21.14 -0.04 2.65
C ASP A 501 -21.45 0.46 4.05
N GLU A 502 -22.42 1.37 4.18
CA GLU A 502 -22.86 1.87 5.47
C GLU A 502 -23.83 0.90 6.11
N ASP A 503 -23.58 0.54 7.38
CA ASP A 503 -24.54 -0.20 8.19
C ASP A 503 -25.67 0.71 8.72
N ALA A 504 -26.58 0.16 9.51
CA ALA A 504 -27.72 0.89 10.06
C ALA A 504 -27.32 2.07 10.95
N ASP A 505 -26.10 2.06 11.49
CA ASP A 505 -25.54 3.12 12.35
C ASP A 505 -24.69 4.13 11.54
N GLY A 506 -24.65 4.01 10.21
CA GLY A 506 -23.83 4.83 9.32
C GLY A 506 -22.34 4.53 9.34
N LYS A 507 -21.94 3.36 9.88
CA LYS A 507 -20.56 2.94 9.94
C LYS A 507 -20.21 2.13 8.68
N LEU A 508 -19.04 2.41 8.09
CA LEU A 508 -18.53 1.68 6.94
C LEU A 508 -18.09 0.26 7.36
N VAL A 509 -18.72 -0.74 6.74
CA VAL A 509 -18.45 -2.16 6.94
C VAL A 509 -18.10 -2.84 5.63
N PRO A 510 -17.21 -3.85 5.64
CA PRO A 510 -16.88 -4.61 4.44
C PRO A 510 -18.05 -5.45 3.95
N VAL A 511 -18.21 -5.52 2.62
CA VAL A 511 -19.18 -6.39 1.94
C VAL A 511 -18.43 -7.53 1.26
N VAL A 512 -18.86 -8.77 1.47
CA VAL A 512 -18.29 -9.98 0.88
C VAL A 512 -19.31 -10.69 0.00
N ALA A 513 -18.84 -11.44 -1.00
CA ALA A 513 -19.69 -12.26 -1.85
C ALA A 513 -20.21 -13.50 -1.07
N HIS A 514 -21.35 -14.02 -1.50
CA HIS A 514 -21.89 -15.28 -0.95
C HIS A 514 -20.97 -16.46 -1.29
N GLY A 515 -20.51 -17.18 -0.27
CA GLY A 515 -19.58 -18.31 -0.42
C GLY A 515 -18.13 -17.99 -0.07
N ASP A 516 -17.79 -16.74 0.23
CA ASP A 516 -16.49 -16.39 0.83
C ASP A 516 -16.51 -16.64 2.34
N ASP A 517 -15.50 -17.37 2.82
CA ASP A 517 -15.40 -17.82 4.22
C ASP A 517 -14.99 -16.73 5.23
N GLY A 518 -15.37 -15.48 4.98
CA GLY A 518 -15.20 -14.38 5.93
C GLY A 518 -14.53 -13.11 5.39
N VAL A 519 -14.60 -12.06 6.21
CA VAL A 519 -13.99 -10.76 5.88
C VAL A 519 -12.49 -10.86 6.01
N SER A 520 -11.75 -10.55 4.93
CA SER A 520 -10.29 -10.56 4.96
C SER A 520 -9.73 -9.49 5.93
N ALA A 521 -8.53 -9.75 6.48
CA ALA A 521 -7.85 -8.78 7.35
C ALA A 521 -7.62 -7.43 6.64
N SER A 522 -7.36 -7.44 5.33
CA SER A 522 -7.20 -6.23 4.51
C SER A 522 -8.51 -5.45 4.37
N ALA A 523 -9.65 -6.13 4.20
CA ALA A 523 -10.96 -5.49 4.13
C ALA A 523 -11.34 -4.83 5.48
N MET A 524 -11.04 -5.49 6.60
CA MET A 524 -11.24 -4.92 7.95
C MET A 524 -10.32 -3.71 8.19
N ALA A 525 -9.06 -3.77 7.74
CA ALA A 525 -8.13 -2.64 7.83
C ALA A 525 -8.61 -1.46 6.97
N ALA A 526 -9.08 -1.71 5.75
CA ALA A 526 -9.63 -0.69 4.87
C ALA A 526 -10.88 -0.01 5.46
N ALA A 527 -11.79 -0.78 6.09
CA ALA A 527 -12.96 -0.23 6.76
C ALA A 527 -12.57 0.68 7.94
N ARG A 528 -11.61 0.25 8.76
CA ARG A 528 -11.09 1.07 9.88
C ARG A 528 -10.45 2.36 9.36
N ALA A 529 -9.58 2.27 8.36
CA ALA A 529 -8.94 3.43 7.74
C ALA A 529 -9.97 4.41 7.15
N ALA A 530 -10.99 3.91 6.44
CA ALA A 530 -12.04 4.73 5.88
C ALA A 530 -12.88 5.44 6.97
N ALA A 531 -13.19 4.76 8.08
CA ALA A 531 -13.89 5.35 9.22
C ALA A 531 -13.06 6.47 9.88
N THR A 532 -11.76 6.23 10.13
CA THR A 532 -10.84 7.23 10.69
C THR A 532 -10.75 8.47 9.80
N VAL A 533 -10.63 8.31 8.48
CA VAL A 533 -10.58 9.43 7.52
C VAL A 533 -11.90 10.18 7.48
N SER A 534 -13.04 9.49 7.58
CA SER A 534 -14.36 10.14 7.61
C SER A 534 -14.56 10.97 8.86
N SER A 535 -14.10 10.48 10.03
CA SER A 535 -14.10 11.25 11.29
C SER A 535 -13.18 12.47 11.17
N ALA A 536 -11.93 12.27 10.74
CA ALA A 536 -10.97 13.37 10.56
C ALA A 536 -11.47 14.45 9.58
N ALA A 537 -12.18 14.06 8.50
CA ALA A 537 -12.78 15.02 7.58
C ALA A 537 -13.88 15.89 8.23
N ALA A 538 -14.68 15.30 9.12
CA ALA A 538 -15.70 16.03 9.87
C ALA A 538 -15.05 17.00 10.88
N ASP A 539 -14.01 16.55 11.59
CA ASP A 539 -13.26 17.34 12.58
C ASP A 539 -12.56 18.52 11.89
N VAL A 540 -11.90 18.30 10.74
CA VAL A 540 -11.31 19.38 9.92
C VAL A 540 -12.34 20.39 9.48
N ALA A 541 -13.54 19.98 9.07
CA ALA A 541 -14.59 20.88 8.66
C ALA A 541 -15.12 21.73 9.85
N ALA A 542 -15.23 21.12 11.02
CA ALA A 542 -15.61 21.80 12.25
C ALA A 542 -14.55 22.79 12.72
N ALA A 543 -13.27 22.37 12.75
CA ALA A 543 -12.12 23.18 13.13
C ALA A 543 -11.93 24.38 12.18
N ALA A 544 -12.03 24.17 10.85
CA ALA A 544 -11.95 25.24 9.86
C ALA A 544 -13.05 26.30 10.07
N LYS A 545 -14.26 25.86 10.39
CA LYS A 545 -15.39 26.76 10.69
C LYS A 545 -15.15 27.54 11.98
N ALA A 546 -14.57 26.91 13.00
CA ALA A 546 -14.23 27.57 14.27
C ALA A 546 -13.11 28.59 14.07
N ALA A 547 -12.02 28.26 13.39
CA ALA A 547 -10.92 29.15 13.07
C ALA A 547 -11.33 30.34 12.21
N THR A 548 -12.20 30.13 11.21
CA THR A 548 -12.79 31.22 10.42
C THR A 548 -13.62 32.17 11.29
N LYS A 549 -14.35 31.65 12.29
CA LYS A 549 -15.15 32.43 13.22
C LYS A 549 -14.27 33.24 14.19
N ALA A 550 -13.09 32.70 14.52
CA ALA A 550 -12.08 33.38 15.35
C ALA A 550 -11.28 34.44 14.58
N GLY A 551 -11.41 34.52 13.25
CA GLY A 551 -10.70 35.48 12.42
C GLY A 551 -9.23 35.15 12.18
N GLU A 552 -8.87 33.87 12.29
CA GLU A 552 -7.50 33.41 12.08
C GLU A 552 -7.10 33.44 10.61
N ASP A 553 -5.94 34.03 10.33
CA ASP A 553 -5.31 33.91 9.01
C ASP A 553 -4.96 32.43 8.74
N ASN A 554 -5.36 31.92 7.57
CA ASN A 554 -5.09 30.54 7.17
C ASN A 554 -5.89 29.45 7.94
N ALA A 555 -7.14 29.73 8.28
CA ALA A 555 -8.02 28.81 9.02
C ALA A 555 -8.03 27.35 8.52
N ALA A 556 -7.79 27.12 7.22
CA ALA A 556 -7.71 25.80 6.64
C ALA A 556 -6.44 25.04 7.08
N ALA A 557 -5.30 25.74 7.20
CA ALA A 557 -4.05 25.14 7.69
C ALA A 557 -4.11 24.82 9.17
N VAL A 558 -4.69 25.72 9.95
CA VAL A 558 -4.89 25.53 11.41
C VAL A 558 -5.74 24.30 11.69
N ALA A 559 -6.80 24.08 10.90
CA ALA A 559 -7.68 22.93 11.03
C ALA A 559 -7.03 21.57 10.70
N LEU A 560 -5.87 21.57 10.03
CA LEU A 560 -5.10 20.36 9.71
C LEU A 560 -4.00 20.05 10.74
N GLN A 561 -3.77 20.96 11.70
CA GLN A 561 -2.77 20.76 12.74
C GLN A 561 -3.33 19.93 13.88
N ILE A 562 -2.43 19.21 14.56
CA ILE A 562 -2.74 18.49 15.79
C ILE A 562 -3.16 19.51 16.86
N ASP A 563 -4.14 19.19 17.70
CA ASP A 563 -4.59 20.05 18.77
C ASP A 563 -3.45 20.40 19.72
N ASP A 564 -3.41 21.68 20.17
CA ASP A 564 -2.38 22.18 21.08
C ASP A 564 -2.85 22.03 22.53
N GLU A 565 -2.58 20.84 23.10
CA GLU A 565 -2.98 20.49 24.45
C GLU A 565 -1.83 20.68 25.44
N PRO A 566 -2.10 21.14 26.67
CA PRO A 566 -1.11 21.19 27.73
C PRO A 566 -0.57 19.79 28.03
N CYS A 567 0.74 19.67 28.22
CA CYS A 567 1.41 18.43 28.59
C CYS A 567 2.73 18.69 29.31
N ALA A 568 3.40 17.66 29.80
CA ALA A 568 4.73 17.73 30.34
C ALA A 568 5.69 16.81 29.60
N VAL A 569 6.92 17.24 29.42
CA VAL A 569 8.02 16.42 28.88
C VAL A 569 8.88 15.93 30.03
N MET A 570 9.24 14.63 29.97
CA MET A 570 10.10 13.95 30.94
C MET A 570 11.29 13.29 30.24
N LEU A 571 12.49 13.47 30.80
CA LEU A 571 13.72 12.76 30.41
C LEU A 571 14.24 11.95 31.61
N SER A 572 14.50 10.68 31.41
CA SER A 572 15.10 9.80 32.42
C SER A 572 16.63 9.82 32.40
N ALA A 573 17.26 9.38 33.47
CA ALA A 573 18.71 9.18 33.56
C ALA A 573 19.20 8.04 32.64
N THR A 574 18.27 7.18 32.09
CA THR A 574 18.54 6.16 31.08
C THR A 574 18.52 6.70 29.65
N GLY A 575 18.29 8.02 29.47
CA GLY A 575 18.20 8.65 28.16
C GLY A 575 16.83 8.51 27.44
N LEU A 576 15.83 7.86 28.07
CA LEU A 576 14.48 7.80 27.56
C LEU A 576 13.74 9.12 27.76
N ILE A 577 13.03 9.56 26.71
CA ILE A 577 12.23 10.78 26.74
C ILE A 577 10.80 10.49 26.24
N ALA A 578 9.81 11.13 26.87
CA ALA A 578 8.40 11.01 26.55
C ALA A 578 7.61 12.24 27.01
N ARG A 579 6.36 12.37 26.52
CA ARG A 579 5.39 13.33 27.04
C ARG A 579 4.29 12.63 27.84
N THR A 580 3.71 13.36 28.80
CA THR A 580 2.61 12.87 29.63
C THR A 580 1.65 14.03 29.99
N SER A 581 0.72 13.83 30.91
CA SER A 581 -0.23 14.87 31.35
C SER A 581 0.42 16.10 31.96
N GLU A 582 -0.29 17.22 31.92
CA GLU A 582 0.18 18.51 32.44
C GLU A 582 0.49 18.53 33.95
N ASP A 583 -0.20 17.65 34.71
CA ASP A 583 -0.06 17.55 36.19
C ASP A 583 1.24 16.84 36.64
N ALA A 584 2.01 16.30 35.68
CA ALA A 584 3.20 15.51 35.98
C ALA A 584 4.26 16.29 36.80
N LEU A 585 4.43 17.60 36.55
CA LEU A 585 5.37 18.43 37.33
C LEU A 585 4.93 18.53 38.77
N GLU A 586 3.64 18.79 39.03
CA GLU A 586 3.10 18.86 40.41
C GLU A 586 3.25 17.53 41.13
N ARG A 587 2.98 16.43 40.47
CA ARG A 587 3.16 15.06 41.00
C ARG A 587 4.65 14.78 41.30
N TRP A 588 5.55 15.22 40.44
CA TRP A 588 7.00 15.09 40.68
C TRP A 588 7.46 15.88 41.91
N GLU A 589 6.95 17.08 42.06
CA GLU A 589 7.28 17.93 43.22
C GLU A 589 6.73 17.38 44.54
N ASN A 590 5.58 16.68 44.49
CA ASN A 590 4.89 16.13 45.67
C ASN A 590 5.20 14.63 45.91
N ARG A 591 6.18 14.04 45.16
CA ARG A 591 6.55 12.63 45.31
C ARG A 591 7.03 12.28 46.71
N SER A 592 6.76 11.07 47.16
CA SER A 592 7.11 10.57 48.52
C SER A 592 8.03 9.36 48.43
N SER A 593 8.85 9.13 49.43
CA SER A 593 9.65 7.91 49.61
C SER A 593 8.80 6.65 49.83
N ALA A 594 7.49 6.81 50.08
CA ALA A 594 6.53 5.71 50.18
C ALA A 594 5.95 5.28 48.84
N ASP A 595 6.17 6.04 47.77
CA ASP A 595 5.64 5.76 46.47
C ASP A 595 6.28 4.47 45.89
N LYS A 596 5.46 3.70 45.18
CA LYS A 596 5.90 2.44 44.57
C LYS A 596 6.93 2.71 43.48
N ARG A 597 8.10 2.08 43.59
CA ARG A 597 9.15 2.13 42.57
C ARG A 597 8.71 1.40 41.28
N VAL A 598 8.99 1.98 40.11
CA VAL A 598 8.76 1.41 38.80
C VAL A 598 10.03 1.56 37.94
N ARG A 599 10.08 0.83 36.83
CA ARG A 599 11.23 0.92 35.91
C ARG A 599 11.26 2.30 35.26
N ASP A 600 12.45 2.87 35.03
CA ASP A 600 12.68 4.17 34.39
C ASP A 600 12.00 5.34 35.14
N ASP A 601 11.96 5.27 36.46
CA ASP A 601 11.45 6.31 37.35
C ASP A 601 12.54 7.34 37.80
N GLN A 602 13.79 7.22 37.32
CA GLN A 602 14.87 8.16 37.55
C GLN A 602 14.78 9.33 36.56
N ILE A 603 13.91 10.29 36.85
CA ILE A 603 13.67 11.46 36.02
C ILE A 603 14.70 12.56 36.35
N ILE A 604 15.44 13.02 35.31
CA ILE A 604 16.48 14.09 35.45
C ILE A 604 16.02 15.45 34.88
N SER A 605 15.05 15.45 33.97
CA SER A 605 14.41 16.69 33.52
C SER A 605 12.90 16.48 33.40
N ILE A 606 12.13 17.47 33.89
CA ILE A 606 10.67 17.52 33.71
C ILE A 606 10.27 19.00 33.60
N PHE A 607 9.41 19.31 32.63
CA PHE A 607 8.90 20.68 32.44
C PHE A 607 7.55 20.67 31.74
N PRO A 608 6.65 21.65 32.08
CA PRO A 608 5.39 21.83 31.40
C PRO A 608 5.58 22.47 30.01
N THR A 609 4.72 22.10 29.06
CA THR A 609 4.73 22.60 27.69
C THR A 609 3.39 22.33 27.03
N THR A 610 3.29 22.50 25.69
CA THR A 610 2.14 22.12 24.92
C THR A 610 2.55 21.19 23.78
N THR A 611 1.58 20.45 23.20
CA THR A 611 1.85 19.46 22.14
C THR A 611 2.49 20.05 20.89
N ARG A 612 2.26 21.31 20.55
CA ARG A 612 2.86 22.00 19.39
C ARG A 612 4.17 22.72 19.70
N SER A 613 4.57 22.79 20.96
CA SER A 613 5.79 23.49 21.39
C SER A 613 7.06 22.74 20.94
N SER A 614 8.16 23.49 20.93
CA SER A 614 9.50 22.95 20.79
C SER A 614 10.19 22.82 22.14
N TYR A 615 11.14 21.90 22.27
CA TYR A 615 11.99 21.75 23.41
C TYR A 615 13.46 21.62 22.99
N GLY A 616 14.39 21.88 23.91
CA GLY A 616 15.82 21.78 23.64
C GLY A 616 16.42 20.57 24.33
N LEU A 617 17.20 19.77 23.62
CA LEU A 617 18.06 18.71 24.13
C LEU A 617 19.48 19.26 24.28
N ILE A 618 20.09 19.08 25.44
CA ILE A 618 21.44 19.51 25.71
C ILE A 618 22.33 18.28 25.76
N THR A 619 23.47 18.37 25.05
CA THR A 619 24.40 17.25 24.97
C THR A 619 25.64 17.45 25.82
N SER A 620 26.36 16.37 26.16
CA SER A 620 27.65 16.41 26.87
C SER A 620 28.72 17.20 26.10
N ALA A 621 28.61 17.35 24.79
CA ALA A 621 29.47 18.22 23.97
C ALA A 621 29.11 19.73 24.06
N GLY A 622 28.14 20.10 24.90
CA GLY A 622 27.73 21.49 25.07
C GLY A 622 26.95 22.08 23.89
N ARG A 623 26.22 21.21 23.14
CA ARG A 623 25.31 21.62 22.08
C ARG A 623 23.87 21.62 22.59
N LEU A 624 23.08 22.53 22.08
CA LEU A 624 21.62 22.49 22.18
C LEU A 624 21.04 22.13 20.84
N ILE A 625 20.11 21.18 20.83
CA ILE A 625 19.41 20.69 19.64
C ILE A 625 17.91 20.85 19.88
N VAL A 626 17.22 21.54 18.97
CA VAL A 626 15.77 21.77 19.06
C VAL A 626 15.03 20.56 18.51
N ALA A 627 14.03 20.11 19.24
CA ALA A 627 13.10 19.04 18.82
C ALA A 627 11.65 19.48 19.13
N HIS A 628 10.65 18.73 18.61
CA HIS A 628 9.25 19.07 18.74
C HIS A 628 8.53 18.10 19.68
N VAL A 629 7.71 18.64 20.59
CA VAL A 629 6.97 17.84 21.59
C VAL A 629 6.01 16.83 20.93
N VAL A 630 5.45 17.17 19.76
CA VAL A 630 4.56 16.30 19.00
C VAL A 630 5.22 14.98 18.57
N GLU A 631 6.54 14.95 18.45
CA GLU A 631 7.33 13.76 18.07
C GLU A 631 7.48 12.75 19.20
N LEU A 632 7.23 13.18 20.46
CA LEU A 632 7.39 12.34 21.63
C LEU A 632 6.23 11.36 21.82
N PRO A 633 6.51 10.10 22.16
CA PRO A 633 5.47 9.16 22.55
C PRO A 633 4.77 9.63 23.82
N VAL A 634 3.49 9.29 23.92
CA VAL A 634 2.68 9.54 25.12
C VAL A 634 2.84 8.37 26.07
N VAL A 635 3.24 8.63 27.31
CA VAL A 635 3.24 7.64 28.39
C VAL A 635 2.06 7.88 29.33
N SER A 636 1.58 6.77 29.96
CA SER A 636 0.41 6.85 30.82
C SER A 636 0.58 7.85 31.94
N ALA A 637 -0.46 8.62 32.21
CA ALA A 637 -0.57 9.50 33.35
C ALA A 637 -0.98 8.76 34.65
N ASP A 638 -1.41 7.50 34.57
CA ASP A 638 -1.88 6.74 35.71
C ASP A 638 -0.72 6.11 36.48
N GLY A 639 -0.73 6.25 37.82
CA GLY A 639 0.25 5.62 38.70
C GLY A 639 1.53 6.43 38.90
N PRO A 640 2.66 5.83 39.38
CA PRO A 640 3.93 6.49 39.57
C PRO A 640 4.50 7.05 38.27
N LEU A 641 5.20 8.18 38.34
CA LEU A 641 5.84 8.79 37.16
C LEU A 641 7.01 7.93 36.67
N HIS A 642 7.04 7.64 35.37
CA HIS A 642 8.09 6.89 34.71
C HIS A 642 8.14 7.23 33.21
N VAL A 643 9.25 6.87 32.55
CA VAL A 643 9.44 7.09 31.11
C VAL A 643 9.49 5.78 30.34
N THR A 644 9.04 4.67 30.95
CA THR A 644 8.93 3.36 30.27
C THR A 644 7.97 3.46 29.07
N GLY A 645 8.44 3.08 27.89
CA GLY A 645 7.70 3.28 26.61
C GLY A 645 8.05 4.58 25.89
N GLY A 646 8.97 5.38 26.45
CA GLY A 646 9.61 6.49 25.76
C GLY A 646 10.57 6.02 24.66
N VAL A 647 11.18 6.98 23.96
CA VAL A 647 12.22 6.78 22.96
C VAL A 647 13.56 7.28 23.47
N HIS A 648 14.68 6.74 23.00
CA HIS A 648 15.99 7.29 23.33
C HIS A 648 16.15 8.68 22.71
N ALA A 649 16.53 9.66 23.52
CA ALA A 649 16.67 11.06 23.10
C ALA A 649 17.71 11.21 21.98
N GLU A 650 18.76 10.40 21.99
CA GLU A 650 19.81 10.35 20.97
C GLU A 650 19.25 9.90 19.59
N GLU A 651 18.31 8.95 19.56
CA GLU A 651 17.67 8.50 18.32
C GLU A 651 16.84 9.60 17.66
N LEU A 652 16.13 10.40 18.48
CA LEU A 652 15.34 11.53 18.00
C LEU A 652 16.16 12.58 17.26
N ILE A 653 17.42 12.76 17.65
CA ILE A 653 18.31 13.75 17.06
C ILE A 653 19.29 13.17 16.04
N GLY A 654 19.06 11.92 15.65
CA GLY A 654 19.85 11.22 14.61
C GLY A 654 21.28 10.90 15.02
N MET A 655 21.57 10.83 16.32
CA MET A 655 22.82 10.33 16.87
C MET A 655 22.72 8.79 16.86
N THR A 656 23.21 8.16 15.80
CA THR A 656 23.36 6.70 15.75
C THR A 656 24.71 6.29 16.33
N GLU A 657 24.86 5.05 16.79
CA GLU A 657 26.07 4.47 17.42
C GLU A 657 27.40 4.66 16.62
N ASN A 658 27.33 5.19 15.40
CA ASN A 658 28.47 5.40 14.50
C ASN A 658 29.03 6.83 14.47
N THR A 659 28.54 7.76 15.28
CA THR A 659 29.11 9.10 15.38
C THR A 659 30.11 9.17 16.54
N ASP A 660 31.37 8.87 16.23
CA ASP A 660 32.59 8.96 17.04
C ASP A 660 32.66 8.02 18.27
N PRO A 661 33.24 6.83 18.15
CA PRO A 661 33.31 5.85 19.23
C PRO A 661 34.29 6.23 20.37
N ILE A 662 35.04 7.37 20.31
CA ILE A 662 36.05 7.72 21.29
C ILE A 662 35.51 8.69 22.37
N ARG A 663 34.43 9.43 22.10
CA ARG A 663 33.73 10.31 23.05
C ARG A 663 32.22 10.28 22.79
N GLY A 664 31.55 9.23 23.18
CA GLY A 664 30.10 9.09 22.99
C GLY A 664 29.35 10.36 23.50
N GLU A 665 29.00 11.27 22.58
CA GLU A 665 28.13 12.40 22.92
C GLU A 665 26.79 11.84 23.36
N ARG A 666 26.28 12.26 24.51
CA ARG A 666 25.00 11.82 25.09
C ARG A 666 24.12 13.01 25.47
N VAL A 667 22.82 12.79 25.49
CA VAL A 667 21.85 13.79 25.97
C VAL A 667 21.87 13.80 27.51
N ILE A 668 22.09 14.98 28.09
CA ILE A 668 22.24 15.16 29.53
C ILE A 668 21.12 15.96 30.18
N ALA A 669 20.36 16.74 29.42
CA ALA A 669 19.21 17.49 29.91
C ALA A 669 18.22 17.81 28.78
N ALA A 670 16.98 18.04 29.17
CA ALA A 670 15.94 18.57 28.30
C ALA A 670 15.33 19.82 28.93
N ILE A 671 15.05 20.86 28.13
CA ILE A 671 14.52 22.14 28.60
C ILE A 671 13.38 22.64 27.71
N ALA A 672 12.44 23.39 28.27
CA ALA A 672 11.45 24.13 27.51
C ALA A 672 12.14 25.21 26.64
N MET A 673 11.69 25.35 25.39
CA MET A 673 12.10 26.45 24.51
C MET A 673 11.06 27.58 24.59
N PRO A 674 11.48 28.85 24.45
CA PRO A 674 10.53 29.97 24.41
C PRO A 674 9.57 29.83 23.24
N THR A 675 8.29 30.02 23.47
CA THR A 675 7.27 30.02 22.38
C THR A 675 7.09 31.44 21.83
N ALA A 676 6.67 31.52 20.54
CA ALA A 676 6.40 32.81 19.89
C ALA A 676 5.25 33.60 20.60
N ASN A 677 4.42 32.91 21.36
CA ASN A 677 3.31 33.50 22.12
C ASN A 677 3.75 34.11 23.46
N ASP A 678 4.97 33.83 23.94
CA ASP A 678 5.54 34.39 25.18
C ASP A 678 6.01 35.85 25.04
N SER A 679 5.80 36.47 23.87
CA SER A 679 6.19 37.89 23.59
C SER A 679 5.19 38.93 24.08
N GLY A 680 4.23 38.59 24.95
CA GLY A 680 3.36 39.55 25.60
C GLY A 680 4.07 40.33 26.74
N ASP A 681 3.66 41.57 26.98
CA ASP A 681 4.22 42.52 27.97
C ASP A 681 4.33 42.01 29.42
N HIS A 682 4.00 40.74 29.70
CA HIS A 682 4.04 40.08 31.00
C HIS A 682 4.78 38.72 31.02
N ALA A 683 5.45 38.32 29.94
CA ALA A 683 6.24 37.09 29.92
C ALA A 683 7.49 37.28 30.82
N ALA A 684 7.65 36.48 31.87
CA ALA A 684 8.88 36.46 32.67
C ALA A 684 10.05 36.01 31.78
N GLU A 685 11.15 36.77 31.77
CA GLU A 685 12.36 36.37 31.08
C GLU A 685 12.78 34.95 31.54
N PRO A 686 13.08 34.01 30.58
CA PRO A 686 13.50 32.66 30.95
C PRO A 686 14.78 32.74 31.80
N ALA A 687 14.84 31.98 32.89
CA ALA A 687 16.03 31.93 33.74
C ALA A 687 17.28 31.49 32.94
N PRO A 688 18.45 32.06 33.20
CA PRO A 688 19.70 31.62 32.61
C PRO A 688 19.94 30.12 32.87
N LEU A 689 20.55 29.42 31.90
CA LEU A 689 20.87 28.00 32.03
C LEU A 689 22.29 27.84 32.59
N ALA A 690 22.43 27.16 33.71
CA ALA A 690 23.74 26.82 34.28
C ALA A 690 24.23 25.47 33.73
N LEU A 691 25.51 25.44 33.30
CA LEU A 691 26.21 24.27 32.78
C LEU A 691 27.45 24.03 33.63
N GLY A 692 27.58 22.84 34.21
CA GLY A 692 28.78 22.43 34.95
C GLY A 692 29.56 21.38 34.17
N THR A 693 30.89 21.53 34.12
CA THR A 693 31.73 20.63 33.34
C THR A 693 32.58 19.69 34.21
N ARG A 694 33.06 18.60 33.59
CA ARG A 694 33.95 17.62 34.24
C ARG A 694 35.25 18.25 34.83
N ASN A 695 35.81 19.24 34.14
CA ASN A 695 37.01 19.94 34.58
C ASN A 695 36.72 21.13 35.55
N GLY A 696 35.49 21.19 36.07
CA GLY A 696 35.12 22.16 37.12
C GLY A 696 34.83 23.57 36.61
N VAL A 697 34.52 23.73 35.33
CA VAL A 697 34.05 24.99 34.75
C VAL A 697 32.55 25.14 34.97
N ILE A 698 32.10 26.40 35.21
CA ILE A 698 30.71 26.80 35.32
C ILE A 698 30.38 27.89 34.33
N LYS A 699 29.24 27.75 33.64
CA LYS A 699 28.69 28.81 32.79
C LYS A 699 27.23 29.00 33.09
N ARG A 700 26.75 30.22 33.16
CA ARG A 700 25.33 30.53 33.03
C ARG A 700 25.13 31.15 31.65
N TRP A 701 24.33 30.46 30.80
CA TRP A 701 24.01 30.92 29.47
C TRP A 701 22.70 31.69 29.47
N ASN A 702 22.65 32.87 28.84
CA ASN A 702 21.51 33.77 28.78
C ASN A 702 20.39 33.36 27.77
N ARG A 703 20.45 32.14 27.24
CA ARG A 703 19.45 31.53 26.36
C ARG A 703 19.21 32.27 25.03
N GLU A 704 20.23 32.93 24.51
CA GLU A 704 20.18 33.49 23.15
C GLU A 704 19.99 32.38 22.10
N SER A 705 18.83 32.36 21.40
CA SER A 705 18.52 31.35 20.41
C SER A 705 18.63 31.92 18.99
N PRO A 706 19.42 31.35 18.09
CA PRO A 706 19.43 31.69 16.67
C PRO A 706 18.09 31.28 16.02
N THR A 707 17.47 32.19 15.29
CA THR A 707 16.16 31.97 14.64
C THR A 707 16.19 31.02 13.42
N THR A 708 17.39 30.67 12.94
CA THR A 708 17.57 29.92 11.67
C THR A 708 18.30 28.60 11.82
N MET A 709 18.61 28.17 13.05
CA MET A 709 19.40 26.96 13.30
C MET A 709 18.64 26.02 14.23
N ASP A 710 18.61 24.74 13.91
CA ASP A 710 18.02 23.68 14.77
C ASP A 710 19.03 23.10 15.77
N SER A 711 20.32 23.45 15.66
CA SER A 711 21.39 23.01 16.57
C SER A 711 22.51 24.03 16.64
N TRP A 712 23.02 24.32 17.86
CA TRP A 712 24.15 25.20 18.07
C TRP A 712 24.87 24.93 19.39
N SER A 713 26.18 25.29 19.48
CA SER A 713 26.93 25.23 20.71
C SER A 713 26.49 26.33 21.68
N ILE A 714 26.34 25.98 22.96
CA ILE A 714 25.97 26.89 24.05
C ILE A 714 27.12 27.14 25.06
N ILE A 715 28.24 26.46 24.86
CA ILE A 715 29.50 26.64 25.59
C ILE A 715 30.67 26.31 24.65
N ASP A 716 31.80 27.05 24.81
CA ASP A 716 33.06 26.75 24.14
C ASP A 716 33.91 25.87 25.05
N LEU A 717 33.82 24.54 24.87
CA LEU A 717 34.54 23.53 25.65
C LEU A 717 36.00 23.39 25.19
N LYS A 718 36.91 23.15 26.14
CA LYS A 718 38.26 22.68 25.81
C LYS A 718 38.24 21.22 25.36
N ASP A 719 39.27 20.79 24.63
CA ASP A 719 39.31 19.50 23.92
C ASP A 719 39.05 18.25 24.78
N ASP A 720 39.25 18.30 26.10
CA ASP A 720 39.04 17.14 27.02
C ASP A 720 37.99 17.36 28.07
N ASP A 721 37.13 18.38 27.91
CA ASP A 721 36.09 18.66 28.85
C ASP A 721 34.72 18.27 28.31
N GLU A 722 33.78 17.94 29.17
CA GLU A 722 32.38 17.65 28.83
C GLU A 722 31.43 18.30 29.84
N VAL A 723 30.24 18.64 29.38
CA VAL A 723 29.16 19.12 30.26
C VAL A 723 28.58 17.91 31.00
N LEU A 724 28.51 17.95 32.31
CA LEU A 724 27.93 16.86 33.11
C LEU A 724 26.43 17.02 33.36
N ALA A 725 25.98 18.26 33.58
CA ALA A 725 24.58 18.58 33.76
C ALA A 725 24.30 20.04 33.41
N ALA A 726 23.04 20.30 33.04
CA ALA A 726 22.53 21.62 32.72
C ALA A 726 21.12 21.79 33.30
N ALA A 727 20.87 22.91 33.98
CA ALA A 727 19.56 23.26 34.51
C ALA A 727 19.38 24.79 34.61
N GLU A 728 18.12 25.23 34.63
CA GLU A 728 17.82 26.66 34.89
C GLU A 728 18.33 27.10 36.24
N ALA A 729 18.93 28.28 36.31
CA ALA A 729 19.50 28.80 37.54
C ALA A 729 19.18 30.29 37.72
N ARG A 730 18.32 30.62 38.66
CA ARG A 730 18.05 31.98 39.13
C ARG A 730 19.16 32.45 40.07
N ASP A 731 19.24 33.73 40.34
CA ASP A 731 20.35 34.32 41.15
C ASP A 731 20.41 33.77 42.57
N GLU A 732 19.27 33.41 43.16
CA GLU A 732 19.12 32.85 44.50
C GLU A 732 19.38 31.36 44.59
N ASP A 733 19.42 30.62 43.46
CA ASP A 733 19.59 29.19 43.45
C ASP A 733 21.03 28.78 43.83
N ARG A 734 21.17 27.53 44.28
CA ARG A 734 22.44 26.91 44.67
C ARG A 734 23.06 26.13 43.54
N LEU A 735 24.31 26.45 43.23
CA LEU A 735 25.15 25.65 42.36
C LEU A 735 26.03 24.75 43.25
N VAL A 736 26.04 23.45 42.92
CA VAL A 736 26.72 22.44 43.71
C VAL A 736 27.65 21.62 42.83
N PHE A 737 28.89 21.50 43.21
CA PHE A 737 29.91 20.63 42.63
C PHE A 737 30.34 19.56 43.64
N VAL A 738 30.46 18.34 43.22
CA VAL A 738 31.04 17.24 43.95
C VAL A 738 32.17 16.65 43.11
N SER A 739 33.38 16.56 43.64
CA SER A 739 34.55 16.00 42.92
C SER A 739 34.88 14.58 43.39
N THR A 740 35.62 13.86 42.55
CA THR A 740 36.00 12.46 42.81
C THR A 740 36.79 12.24 44.07
N ASP A 741 37.53 13.26 44.56
CA ASP A 741 38.22 13.24 45.83
C ASP A 741 37.30 13.51 47.05
N SER A 742 35.99 13.44 46.83
CA SER A 742 34.95 13.71 47.84
C SER A 742 34.86 15.18 48.32
N SER A 743 35.37 16.15 47.51
CA SER A 743 35.23 17.57 47.84
C SER A 743 33.91 18.11 47.28
N LEU A 744 33.09 18.74 48.10
CA LEU A 744 31.83 19.39 47.73
C LEU A 744 31.94 20.91 47.88
N LEU A 745 31.62 21.63 46.83
CA LEU A 745 31.53 23.09 46.83
C LEU A 745 30.14 23.56 46.48
N THR A 746 29.54 24.38 47.30
CA THR A 746 28.23 25.00 47.01
C THR A 746 28.32 26.54 47.16
N PHE A 747 27.67 27.26 46.20
CA PHE A 747 27.63 28.72 46.18
C PHE A 747 26.37 29.23 45.45
N ASP A 748 26.00 30.49 45.66
CA ASP A 748 24.82 31.08 45.01
C ASP A 748 25.09 31.33 43.53
N ALA A 749 24.08 31.09 42.66
CA ALA A 749 24.17 31.26 41.21
C ALA A 749 24.49 32.71 40.78
N LYS A 750 24.12 33.72 41.59
CA LYS A 750 24.50 35.13 41.39
C LYS A 750 26.03 35.36 41.29
N ASN A 751 26.85 34.45 41.83
CA ASN A 751 28.31 34.49 41.72
C ASN A 751 28.84 34.13 40.32
N VAL A 752 27.96 33.72 39.41
CA VAL A 752 28.26 33.39 38.02
C VAL A 752 27.42 34.30 37.12
N ARG A 753 28.05 35.31 36.52
CA ARG A 753 27.34 36.19 35.58
C ARG A 753 26.85 35.43 34.34
N PRO A 754 25.64 35.70 33.82
CA PRO A 754 25.19 35.19 32.53
C PRO A 754 26.15 35.60 31.40
N GLN A 755 26.35 34.72 30.44
CA GLN A 755 27.25 34.86 29.28
C GLN A 755 26.55 34.45 27.97
N GLY A 756 27.00 35.00 26.85
CA GLY A 756 26.55 34.59 25.52
C GLY A 756 27.06 33.19 25.12
N ARG A 757 26.54 32.66 24.03
CA ARG A 757 26.77 31.27 23.61
C ARG A 757 28.25 30.90 23.36
N THR A 758 29.09 31.81 22.89
CA THR A 758 30.49 31.58 22.48
C THR A 758 31.50 31.65 23.63
N ALA A 759 31.05 31.93 24.87
CA ALA A 759 31.95 32.01 26.03
C ALA A 759 32.24 30.60 26.58
N GLY A 760 33.49 30.37 27.05
CA GLY A 760 33.95 29.11 27.63
C GLY A 760 33.64 28.92 29.12
N GLY A 761 32.83 29.83 29.77
CA GLY A 761 32.54 29.78 31.19
C GLY A 761 33.65 30.36 32.10
N MET A 762 33.63 30.01 33.36
CA MET A 762 34.59 30.45 34.37
C MET A 762 34.84 29.33 35.42
N ALA A 763 35.93 29.43 36.19
CA ALA A 763 36.24 28.45 37.23
C ALA A 763 35.09 28.29 38.24
N GLY A 764 34.51 27.12 38.34
CA GLY A 764 33.45 26.70 39.27
C GLY A 764 34.04 26.20 40.57
N ILE A 765 34.74 25.07 40.54
CA ILE A 765 35.46 24.45 41.64
C ILE A 765 36.96 24.30 41.31
N ARG A 766 37.81 24.40 42.30
CA ARG A 766 39.25 24.07 42.16
C ARG A 766 39.44 22.60 42.50
N LEU A 767 39.82 21.80 41.53
CA LEU A 767 40.08 20.37 41.65
C LEU A 767 41.52 20.13 42.11
N ALA A 768 41.73 19.02 42.83
CA ALA A 768 43.05 18.45 43.08
C ALA A 768 43.64 17.82 41.82
N GLU A 769 44.94 17.59 41.78
CA GLU A 769 45.61 16.96 40.65
C GLU A 769 45.08 15.52 40.43
N GLY A 770 44.70 15.19 39.18
CA GLY A 770 44.15 13.88 38.83
C GLY A 770 42.65 13.70 39.17
N CYS A 771 41.99 14.72 39.81
CA CYS A 771 40.60 14.63 40.16
C CYS A 771 39.69 15.37 39.17
N SER A 772 38.47 14.88 38.98
CA SER A 772 37.42 15.48 38.15
C SER A 772 36.15 15.75 38.97
N VAL A 773 35.20 16.48 38.37
CA VAL A 773 33.85 16.60 38.92
C VAL A 773 33.10 15.31 38.67
N ALA A 774 32.54 14.75 39.77
CA ALA A 774 31.68 13.56 39.73
C ALA A 774 30.20 13.93 39.56
N ALA A 775 29.76 15.08 40.09
CA ALA A 775 28.40 15.59 39.90
C ALA A 775 28.35 17.13 39.94
N PHE A 776 27.47 17.68 39.11
CA PHE A 776 27.05 19.08 39.15
C PHE A 776 25.52 19.15 39.21
N ALA A 777 24.98 20.07 40.03
CA ALA A 777 23.54 20.30 40.08
C ALA A 777 23.19 21.76 40.38
N VAL A 778 22.01 22.17 39.98
CA VAL A 778 21.36 23.42 40.38
C VAL A 778 20.19 23.06 41.32
N ILE A 779 20.18 23.64 42.48
CA ILE A 779 19.14 23.42 43.50
C ILE A 779 18.37 24.72 43.71
N PRO A 780 17.05 24.74 43.47
CA PRO A 780 16.21 25.89 43.74
C PRO A 780 16.31 26.34 45.21
N ALA A 781 16.36 27.67 45.45
CA ALA A 781 16.56 28.21 46.80
C ALA A 781 15.52 27.70 47.80
N ASN A 782 14.28 27.51 47.40
CA ASN A 782 13.16 27.00 48.21
C ASN A 782 13.24 25.49 48.51
N LYS A 783 14.14 24.73 47.84
CA LYS A 783 14.34 23.29 48.04
C LYS A 783 15.64 22.98 48.83
N VAL A 784 16.43 23.96 49.23
CA VAL A 784 17.71 23.73 49.94
C VAL A 784 17.48 23.29 51.39
N ALA A 785 16.49 23.86 52.07
CA ALA A 785 16.20 23.56 53.48
C ALA A 785 15.74 22.09 53.63
N TRP A 786 16.23 21.44 54.67
CA TRP A 786 15.91 20.08 55.02
C TRP A 786 14.84 20.04 56.08
N ASN A 787 13.72 19.38 55.78
CA ASN A 787 12.64 19.10 56.70
C ASN A 787 12.56 17.59 56.93
N TYR A 788 12.50 17.19 58.20
CA TYR A 788 12.44 15.78 58.60
C TYR A 788 11.41 15.61 59.70
N GLU A 789 10.46 14.73 59.51
CA GLU A 789 9.45 14.38 60.49
C GLU A 789 9.42 12.87 60.67
N GLU A 790 9.57 12.35 61.86
CA GLU A 790 9.47 10.94 62.20
C GLU A 790 8.06 10.65 62.72
N GLY A 791 7.33 9.78 62.01
CA GLY A 791 5.99 9.36 62.41
C GLY A 791 6.02 8.24 63.44
N ASP A 792 4.94 8.08 64.19
CA ASP A 792 4.78 7.12 65.31
C ASP A 792 4.98 5.63 64.88
N ASN A 793 4.98 5.32 63.57
CA ASN A 793 5.10 3.98 63.02
C ASN A 793 6.51 3.66 62.47
N GLY A 794 7.53 4.46 62.74
CA GLY A 794 8.87 4.33 62.21
C GLY A 794 8.99 4.70 60.72
N LEU A 795 7.93 5.17 60.07
CA LEU A 795 7.96 5.83 58.78
C LEU A 795 8.40 7.28 58.99
N PHE A 796 9.28 7.77 58.11
CA PHE A 796 9.69 9.14 58.15
C PHE A 796 9.27 9.86 56.85
N SER A 797 8.92 11.11 56.98
CA SER A 797 8.70 12.02 55.87
C SER A 797 9.87 13.00 55.83
N ALA A 798 10.45 13.18 54.68
CA ALA A 798 11.54 14.13 54.53
C ALA A 798 11.44 14.84 53.17
N SER A 799 11.83 16.10 53.17
CA SER A 799 11.89 16.92 51.94
C SER A 799 13.09 17.86 52.00
N GLY A 800 13.56 18.31 50.86
CA GLY A 800 14.70 19.17 50.70
C GLY A 800 15.80 18.55 49.81
N ALA A 801 16.87 19.29 49.62
CA ALA A 801 17.98 18.81 48.78
C ALA A 801 18.93 17.87 49.53
N VAL A 802 19.37 16.83 48.89
CA VAL A 802 20.34 15.87 49.41
C VAL A 802 21.49 15.64 48.44
N VAL A 803 22.61 15.21 48.99
CA VAL A 803 23.81 14.80 48.30
C VAL A 803 23.97 13.31 48.52
N LEU A 804 23.92 12.52 47.46
CA LEU A 804 24.29 11.12 47.44
C LEU A 804 25.75 11.02 46.99
N THR A 805 26.56 10.31 47.74
CA THR A 805 27.95 9.99 47.37
C THR A 805 28.18 8.48 47.54
N VAL A 806 28.85 7.85 46.60
CA VAL A 806 29.20 6.43 46.64
C VAL A 806 30.73 6.35 46.52
N ALA A 807 31.39 5.89 47.57
CA ALA A 807 32.85 5.72 47.60
C ALA A 807 33.22 4.31 47.21
N GLY A 808 34.29 4.14 46.43
CA GLY A 808 34.83 2.87 45.96
C GLY A 808 36.32 2.95 45.64
N ASP A 809 36.82 1.93 44.96
CA ASP A 809 38.23 1.79 44.53
C ASP A 809 38.37 2.27 43.08
N SER A 810 39.28 3.18 42.81
CA SER A 810 39.53 3.70 41.46
C SER A 810 40.13 2.68 40.49
N GLU A 811 40.67 1.55 40.97
CA GLU A 811 41.17 0.45 40.14
C GLU A 811 40.09 -0.62 39.85
N ALA A 812 38.93 -0.56 40.50
CA ALA A 812 37.82 -1.49 40.24
C ALA A 812 37.19 -1.24 38.85
N LEU A 813 36.75 -2.32 38.20
CA LEU A 813 36.01 -2.17 36.94
C LEU A 813 34.65 -1.47 37.16
N PRO A 814 34.29 -0.51 36.33
CA PRO A 814 33.01 0.18 36.46
C PRO A 814 31.81 -0.77 36.54
N GLY A 815 30.89 -0.54 37.50
CA GLY A 815 29.70 -1.34 37.71
C GLY A 815 29.88 -2.68 38.41
N THR A 816 31.08 -3.09 38.80
CA THR A 816 31.33 -4.34 39.49
C THR A 816 31.41 -4.21 41.00
N GLU A 817 31.68 -3.02 41.52
CA GLU A 817 31.79 -2.75 42.95
C GLU A 817 30.48 -2.15 43.53
N ASN A 818 30.02 -2.69 44.65
CA ASN A 818 28.84 -2.16 45.32
C ASN A 818 29.10 -0.76 45.92
N GLY A 819 30.29 -0.51 46.42
CA GLY A 819 30.69 0.72 47.06
C GLY A 819 29.99 0.99 48.39
N SER A 820 30.34 2.10 49.02
CA SER A 820 29.66 2.59 50.22
C SER A 820 28.93 3.91 49.94
N ALA A 821 27.60 3.89 50.07
CA ALA A 821 26.74 5.03 49.82
C ALA A 821 26.45 5.86 51.06
N LYS A 822 26.34 7.16 50.85
CA LYS A 822 25.96 8.11 51.91
C LYS A 822 25.03 9.16 51.35
N VAL A 823 23.89 9.35 51.97
CA VAL A 823 22.93 10.44 51.68
C VAL A 823 23.05 11.49 52.76
N THR A 824 23.25 12.75 52.39
CA THR A 824 23.40 13.85 53.38
C THR A 824 22.60 15.07 52.93
N PRO A 825 21.80 15.71 53.78
CA PRO A 825 21.11 16.95 53.42
C PRO A 825 22.09 18.04 52.95
N LEU A 826 21.78 18.73 51.89
CA LEU A 826 22.65 19.77 51.30
C LEU A 826 22.90 20.94 52.29
N GLU A 827 21.95 21.26 53.14
CA GLU A 827 22.11 22.34 54.10
C GLU A 827 23.24 22.11 55.12
N MET A 828 23.69 20.84 55.29
CA MET A 828 24.85 20.53 56.16
C MET A 828 26.19 21.03 55.59
N TYR A 829 26.23 21.46 54.34
CA TYR A 829 27.42 21.95 53.67
C TYR A 829 27.47 23.47 53.64
N PRO A 830 28.56 24.09 54.07
CA PRO A 830 28.70 25.57 54.13
C PRO A 830 28.82 26.14 52.73
N THR A 831 28.15 27.25 52.48
CA THR A 831 28.31 28.03 51.24
C THR A 831 29.72 28.70 51.27
N LYS A 832 30.44 28.55 50.11
CA LYS A 832 31.79 29.16 49.95
C LYS A 832 31.85 30.02 48.70
N GLY A 833 32.97 30.65 48.44
CA GLY A 833 33.23 31.44 47.25
C GLY A 833 33.51 30.49 46.05
N ARG A 834 33.03 30.87 44.85
CA ARG A 834 33.28 30.21 43.57
C ARG A 834 34.81 30.09 43.31
N GLY A 835 35.26 29.03 42.68
CA GLY A 835 36.63 28.77 42.29
C GLY A 835 37.54 28.39 43.47
N THR A 836 36.97 28.03 44.62
CA THR A 836 37.69 27.53 45.80
C THR A 836 37.63 25.99 45.84
N GLY A 837 38.46 25.38 46.72
CA GLY A 837 38.31 23.97 47.04
C GLY A 837 37.07 23.72 47.91
N GLY A 838 36.44 22.58 47.83
CA GLY A 838 35.23 22.20 48.55
C GLY A 838 35.46 21.91 50.03
N VAL A 839 34.51 21.25 50.66
CA VAL A 839 34.59 20.54 51.94
C VAL A 839 34.34 19.07 51.72
N ARG A 840 34.88 18.19 52.55
CA ARG A 840 34.70 16.73 52.42
C ARG A 840 33.22 16.37 52.56
N SER A 841 32.74 15.57 51.60
CA SER A 841 31.38 15.09 51.58
C SER A 841 31.22 13.66 52.15
N GLN A 842 32.28 12.82 52.02
CA GLN A 842 32.31 11.46 52.54
C GLN A 842 33.73 11.11 52.97
N ARG A 843 33.88 10.35 54.02
CA ARG A 843 35.17 9.77 54.42
C ARG A 843 35.32 8.41 53.75
N PHE A 844 36.43 8.23 53.10
CA PHE A 844 36.75 6.92 52.48
C PHE A 844 37.15 5.90 53.55
N LEU A 845 36.64 4.68 53.37
CA LEU A 845 37.02 3.50 54.16
C LEU A 845 38.29 2.88 53.62
N LYS A 846 38.88 1.93 54.36
CA LYS A 846 40.07 1.20 53.88
C LYS A 846 39.75 0.46 52.60
N GLY A 847 40.51 0.71 51.53
CA GLY A 847 40.29 0.15 50.19
C GLY A 847 39.41 1.04 49.29
N GLN A 848 39.09 2.25 49.71
CA GLN A 848 38.36 3.25 48.92
C GLN A 848 39.24 4.47 48.79
N ASP A 849 39.34 5.04 47.62
CA ASP A 849 40.17 6.21 47.32
C ASP A 849 39.44 7.27 46.46
N THR A 850 38.27 6.92 45.90
CA THR A 850 37.52 7.82 45.01
C THR A 850 36.02 7.74 45.25
N LEU A 851 35.28 8.76 44.79
CA LEU A 851 33.84 8.64 44.58
C LEU A 851 33.59 8.06 43.19
N ILE A 852 33.05 6.85 43.16
CA ILE A 852 32.67 6.17 41.93
C ILE A 852 31.34 6.70 41.34
N LEU A 853 30.51 7.32 42.21
CA LEU A 853 29.26 7.99 41.82
C LEU A 853 28.93 9.14 42.81
N ALA A 854 28.40 10.24 42.29
CA ALA A 854 27.81 11.29 43.07
C ALA A 854 26.53 11.80 42.40
N PHE A 855 25.56 12.22 43.19
CA PHE A 855 24.32 12.85 42.69
C PHE A 855 23.87 13.91 43.70
N VAL A 856 23.30 15.00 43.22
CA VAL A 856 22.70 16.05 44.05
C VAL A 856 21.32 16.36 43.47
N GLY A 857 20.29 16.25 44.28
CA GLY A 857 18.91 16.48 43.90
C GLY A 857 17.96 16.62 45.07
N THR A 858 16.66 16.71 44.80
CA THR A 858 15.63 16.77 45.85
C THR A 858 15.20 15.37 46.29
N TYR A 859 15.03 15.20 47.57
CA TYR A 859 14.58 13.93 48.17
C TYR A 859 13.10 13.71 47.84
N PRO A 860 12.63 12.45 47.59
CA PRO A 860 13.40 11.19 47.54
C PRO A 860 14.27 11.05 46.29
N VAL A 861 15.42 10.40 46.43
CA VAL A 861 16.35 10.05 45.36
C VAL A 861 16.17 8.59 45.01
N HIS A 862 16.05 8.28 43.73
CA HIS A 862 15.88 6.95 43.21
C HIS A 862 17.17 6.43 42.58
N ALA A 863 17.59 5.23 42.96
CA ALA A 863 18.77 4.58 42.42
C ALA A 863 18.44 3.20 41.88
N SER A 864 19.13 2.78 40.81
CA SER A 864 19.00 1.46 40.23
C SER A 864 20.31 0.92 39.69
N THR A 865 20.37 -0.42 39.49
CA THR A 865 21.46 -1.09 38.80
C THR A 865 21.38 -0.80 37.30
N GLU A 866 22.40 -1.16 36.52
CA GLU A 866 22.40 -1.08 35.06
C GLU A 866 21.22 -1.83 34.41
N GLY A 867 20.79 -2.95 35.00
CA GLY A 867 19.63 -3.73 34.57
C GLY A 867 18.27 -3.12 34.96
N GLY A 868 18.23 -1.94 35.65
CA GLY A 868 17.00 -1.25 36.04
C GLY A 868 16.38 -1.74 37.35
N ALA A 869 17.05 -2.65 38.07
CA ALA A 869 16.57 -3.08 39.40
C ALA A 869 16.82 -1.99 40.45
N GLY A 870 15.79 -1.59 41.20
CA GLY A 870 15.93 -0.55 42.24
C GLY A 870 16.92 -0.97 43.34
N VAL A 871 17.80 -0.02 43.71
CA VAL A 871 18.75 -0.17 44.81
C VAL A 871 18.29 0.71 45.96
N GLU A 872 18.21 0.13 47.17
CA GLU A 872 17.77 0.82 48.38
C GLU A 872 18.93 1.67 48.93
N LEU A 873 18.67 2.98 49.10
CA LEU A 873 19.66 3.93 49.63
C LEU A 873 19.59 4.01 51.16
N PRO A 874 20.74 4.30 51.82
CA PRO A 874 20.77 4.49 53.27
C PRO A 874 19.93 5.72 53.68
N LYS A 875 19.43 5.72 54.94
CA LYS A 875 18.74 6.89 55.51
C LYS A 875 19.69 8.10 55.53
N PRO A 876 19.15 9.33 55.38
CA PRO A 876 19.98 10.54 55.45
C PRO A 876 20.82 10.65 56.73
N ASP A 877 22.13 10.89 56.59
CA ASP A 877 23.09 11.10 57.65
C ASP A 877 23.40 12.61 57.78
N MET A 878 23.11 13.19 58.92
CA MET A 878 23.33 14.61 59.20
C MET A 878 24.82 14.96 59.34
N ARG A 879 25.74 14.01 59.43
CA ARG A 879 27.16 14.21 59.47
C ARG A 879 27.75 14.35 58.06
N ARG A 880 28.16 15.54 57.70
CA ARG A 880 28.67 15.82 56.34
C ARG A 880 29.90 14.98 55.93
N ASP A 881 30.80 14.64 56.87
CA ASP A 881 32.08 13.96 56.64
C ASP A 881 32.12 12.52 57.20
N GLY A 882 30.97 11.91 57.45
CA GLY A 882 30.85 10.50 57.83
C GLY A 882 31.25 9.56 56.71
N SER A 883 31.50 8.29 57.04
CA SER A 883 31.66 7.20 56.03
C SER A 883 30.32 6.73 55.56
N GLY A 884 30.27 6.14 54.34
CA GLY A 884 29.07 5.55 53.78
C GLY A 884 28.72 4.17 54.39
N THR A 885 27.57 3.67 54.01
CA THR A 885 27.08 2.30 54.30
C THR A 885 27.24 1.47 53.03
N GLU A 886 27.71 0.25 53.20
CA GLU A 886 27.90 -0.66 52.06
C GLU A 886 26.53 -0.96 51.36
N LEU A 887 26.53 -0.93 50.04
CA LEU A 887 25.34 -1.17 49.24
C LEU A 887 25.13 -2.68 48.98
N SER A 888 23.88 -3.08 48.80
CA SER A 888 23.51 -4.47 48.43
C SER A 888 23.81 -4.81 46.97
N ALA A 889 23.92 -3.81 46.09
CA ALA A 889 24.21 -3.94 44.67
C ALA A 889 24.85 -2.66 44.16
N PRO A 890 25.60 -2.71 43.04
CA PRO A 890 26.19 -1.52 42.43
C PRO A 890 25.10 -0.60 41.88
N ILE A 891 25.27 0.70 42.05
CA ILE A 891 24.39 1.73 41.48
C ILE A 891 25.00 2.20 40.15
N ALA A 892 24.20 2.17 39.13
CA ALA A 892 24.54 2.70 37.80
C ALA A 892 23.75 3.96 37.44
N ILE A 893 22.48 4.07 37.89
CA ILE A 893 21.52 5.08 37.45
C ILE A 893 20.91 5.73 38.71
N VAL A 894 20.85 7.08 38.73
CA VAL A 894 20.29 7.86 39.82
C VAL A 894 19.50 9.06 39.27
N GLY A 895 18.33 9.37 39.89
CA GLY A 895 17.49 10.51 39.55
C GLY A 895 16.41 10.83 40.55
#